data_1bf9885ea2624171040c8df54ecfcda8
#
_entry.id   1bf9885ea2624171040c8df54ecfcda8
#
_cell.length_a   1.000
_cell.length_b   1.000
_cell.length_c   1.000
_cell.angle_alpha   90.00
_cell.angle_beta   90.00
_cell.angle_gamma   90.00
#
_symmetry.space_group_name_H-M   'P 1'
#
loop_
_entity.id
_entity.type
_entity.pdbx_description
1 polymer ?
#
loop_
_entity_poly.entity_id
_entity_poly.type
_entity_poly.pdbx_seq_one_letter_code
_entity_poly.pdbx_strand_id
1 'polypeptide(L)'
;MNTAVNDLSSHTPMMQQYWRLKNQHPDQLMFYRMGDFYEIFYEDAKKAAKLLDITLTARGQSAGMAIPMCGIPYHAAEGYLAKLVKLGESVVICEQVGDPATSKGPVERQVVRIITPGTVSDEALLDERRDNLIAAVLGDERLFGLAVLDITSGNFSVLEIKGWENLLAELERVNPVELLIPDDWPKDLPAEKRRGVRRRAPWDFERDSALKSLCQQFSTQDLKGFGCENLTLAIGAAGCLLAYAKETQRTALPHLRSLRHERLDDTVVLDGASRRNLELDTNLAGGRDNTLQSVVDRCQTAMGSRLLTRWLNRPLRDLTVLLARQTSITCLLDRYRFEQLQPQLKEIGDIERILARIGLRNARPRDLARLRDALGALPELQVAMTDLEAPHLQQLARTTSTYPDLAALLEKAIIDNPPAVIRDGGVLKTGYDAELDELQALSENAGQFLIDLEAREKARTGLANLKVGYNRIHGYFIELPSKQAEQAPADYIRRQTLKGAERFITPELKAFEDKALSAKSRALAREKMLYEALLEDLISQLPPLQDTAAALAELDVLSNLAERALNLDLNCPRFVSEPCMRISQGRHPVVEQVLTTPFVANDLSLDDNTRMLVITGPNMGGKSTYMRQTALIVLLAHIGSFVPAVSCELSLVDRIFTRIGSSDDLAGGRSTFMVEMSETANILHNATERSLVLMDEVGRGTSTFDGLSLAWAAAERLAHLRAYTLFATHYFELTVLPENQPLVANVHLNATEHNERIVFLHHVLPGPASQSYGLAVAQLAGVPSEVITRAREHLSRLETTSLPHEAPRPTKGKPVAPQQSDLFASLPHPVLDELAKLDLDDLTPRRALDLLYTLKTRI
;
A
#
# COMPACT_ATOMS: atom_id res chain seq x y z
N MET A 1 9.46 -21.75 -24.15
CA MET A 1 8.97 -22.66 -25.23
C MET A 1 7.81 -23.46 -24.67
N ASN A 2 6.58 -22.97 -24.85
CA ASN A 2 5.35 -23.65 -24.46
C ASN A 2 4.91 -24.52 -25.68
N THR A 3 5.27 -25.79 -25.70
CA THR A 3 4.65 -26.76 -26.63
C THR A 3 3.23 -27.02 -26.12
N ALA A 4 2.24 -26.28 -26.66
CA ALA A 4 0.85 -26.67 -26.52
C ALA A 4 0.72 -28.13 -26.99
N VAL A 5 0.26 -29.01 -26.10
CA VAL A 5 0.03 -30.40 -26.41
C VAL A 5 -1.19 -30.45 -27.36
N ASN A 6 -0.97 -30.45 -28.66
CA ASN A 6 -2.03 -30.45 -29.67
C ASN A 6 -2.69 -31.82 -29.85
N ASP A 7 -2.04 -32.92 -29.47
CA ASP A 7 -2.62 -34.27 -29.51
C ASP A 7 -2.89 -34.78 -28.09
N LEU A 8 -4.14 -34.66 -27.67
CA LEU A 8 -4.62 -35.15 -26.37
C LEU A 8 -4.97 -36.65 -26.39
N SER A 9 -5.02 -37.30 -27.56
CA SER A 9 -5.50 -38.67 -27.71
C SER A 9 -4.59 -39.71 -27.03
N SER A 10 -3.30 -39.41 -26.91
CA SER A 10 -2.30 -40.26 -26.26
C SER A 10 -2.34 -40.21 -24.72
N HIS A 11 -3.08 -39.27 -24.13
CA HIS A 11 -3.19 -39.09 -22.69
C HIS A 11 -4.37 -39.85 -22.10
N THR A 12 -4.25 -40.20 -20.80
CA THR A 12 -5.38 -40.77 -20.04
C THR A 12 -6.56 -39.79 -19.98
N PRO A 13 -7.82 -40.25 -19.86
CA PRO A 13 -8.99 -39.37 -19.84
C PRO A 13 -8.91 -38.23 -18.81
N MET A 14 -8.32 -38.49 -17.65
CA MET A 14 -8.07 -37.45 -16.62
C MET A 14 -7.04 -36.41 -17.08
N MET A 15 -5.93 -36.86 -17.69
CA MET A 15 -4.91 -35.94 -18.20
C MET A 15 -5.37 -35.19 -19.44
N GLN A 16 -6.26 -35.75 -20.23
CA GLN A 16 -6.92 -35.02 -21.33
C GLN A 16 -7.74 -33.84 -20.78
N GLN A 17 -8.49 -34.06 -19.70
CA GLN A 17 -9.24 -32.99 -19.01
C GLN A 17 -8.29 -31.92 -18.42
N TYR A 18 -7.21 -32.35 -17.76
CA TYR A 18 -6.18 -31.45 -17.23
C TYR A 18 -5.60 -30.55 -18.32
N TRP A 19 -5.14 -31.12 -19.42
CA TRP A 19 -4.52 -30.39 -20.52
C TRP A 19 -5.47 -29.43 -21.23
N ARG A 20 -6.78 -29.78 -21.36
CA ARG A 20 -7.79 -28.85 -21.88
C ARG A 20 -7.87 -27.58 -21.05
N LEU A 21 -7.83 -27.70 -19.73
CA LEU A 21 -7.85 -26.55 -18.81
C LEU A 21 -6.49 -25.85 -18.79
N LYS A 22 -5.38 -26.57 -18.71
CA LYS A 22 -4.03 -26.00 -18.65
C LYS A 22 -3.67 -25.18 -19.90
N ASN A 23 -4.08 -25.62 -21.08
CA ASN A 23 -3.84 -24.90 -22.33
C ASN A 23 -4.56 -23.54 -22.40
N GLN A 24 -5.62 -23.34 -21.61
CA GLN A 24 -6.27 -22.04 -21.47
C GLN A 24 -5.51 -21.11 -20.49
N HIS A 25 -4.65 -21.68 -19.64
CA HIS A 25 -3.91 -21.00 -18.59
C HIS A 25 -2.43 -21.41 -18.58
N PRO A 26 -1.67 -21.21 -19.67
CA PRO A 26 -0.35 -21.81 -19.85
C PRO A 26 0.67 -21.33 -18.82
N ASP A 27 0.62 -20.07 -18.43
CA ASP A 27 1.64 -19.41 -17.59
C ASP A 27 1.29 -19.42 -16.09
N GLN A 28 0.11 -19.92 -15.72
CA GLN A 28 -0.40 -19.90 -14.35
C GLN A 28 -0.27 -21.29 -13.71
N LEU A 29 0.08 -21.37 -12.44
CA LEU A 29 0.10 -22.63 -11.69
C LEU A 29 -1.32 -23.18 -11.55
N MET A 30 -1.53 -24.48 -11.82
CA MET A 30 -2.86 -25.07 -11.74
C MET A 30 -2.98 -26.01 -10.53
N PHE A 31 -3.87 -25.64 -9.60
CA PHE A 31 -4.29 -26.46 -8.48
C PHE A 31 -5.51 -27.29 -8.90
N TYR A 32 -5.28 -28.57 -9.16
CA TYR A 32 -6.28 -29.46 -9.72
C TYR A 32 -6.86 -30.37 -8.64
N ARG A 33 -8.12 -30.21 -8.29
CA ARG A 33 -8.78 -30.95 -7.20
C ARG A 33 -8.85 -32.43 -7.45
N MET A 34 -8.33 -33.21 -6.52
CA MET A 34 -8.34 -34.69 -6.49
C MET A 34 -8.67 -35.19 -5.09
N GLY A 35 -9.96 -35.42 -4.80
CA GLY A 35 -10.39 -35.81 -3.45
C GLY A 35 -10.01 -34.77 -2.40
N ASP A 36 -9.20 -35.13 -1.39
CA ASP A 36 -8.78 -34.24 -0.32
C ASP A 36 -7.50 -33.45 -0.61
N PHE A 37 -7.01 -33.51 -1.86
CA PHE A 37 -5.81 -32.80 -2.29
C PHE A 37 -6.07 -31.90 -3.51
N TYR A 38 -5.26 -30.83 -3.61
CA TYR A 38 -4.96 -30.21 -4.88
C TYR A 38 -3.68 -30.84 -5.42
N GLU A 39 -3.77 -31.50 -6.54
CA GLU A 39 -2.63 -32.07 -7.23
C GLU A 39 -2.15 -31.10 -8.32
N ILE A 40 -0.84 -30.96 -8.44
CA ILE A 40 -0.17 -30.10 -9.40
C ILE A 40 0.69 -31.03 -10.27
N PHE A 41 0.70 -30.80 -11.59
CA PHE A 41 1.30 -31.72 -12.52
C PHE A 41 2.35 -31.09 -13.43
N TYR A 42 3.24 -31.91 -13.99
CA TYR A 42 4.25 -31.56 -15.01
C TYR A 42 5.17 -30.41 -14.57
N GLU A 43 5.34 -29.39 -15.41
CA GLU A 43 6.22 -28.24 -15.13
C GLU A 43 5.72 -27.41 -13.96
N ASP A 44 4.39 -27.31 -13.79
CA ASP A 44 3.80 -26.64 -12.63
C ASP A 44 4.21 -27.33 -11.33
N ALA A 45 4.28 -28.67 -11.31
CA ALA A 45 4.71 -29.42 -10.13
C ALA A 45 6.18 -29.15 -9.78
N LYS A 46 7.06 -29.11 -10.79
CA LYS A 46 8.49 -28.78 -10.59
C LYS A 46 8.66 -27.37 -10.04
N LYS A 47 7.93 -26.40 -10.59
CA LYS A 47 7.93 -25.02 -10.17
C LYS A 47 7.39 -24.87 -8.74
N ALA A 48 6.22 -25.44 -8.48
CA ALA A 48 5.55 -25.39 -7.17
C ALA A 48 6.38 -26.08 -6.08
N ALA A 49 6.96 -27.27 -6.35
CA ALA A 49 7.81 -27.98 -5.41
C ALA A 49 9.01 -27.13 -4.97
N LYS A 50 9.64 -26.40 -5.90
CA LYS A 50 10.76 -25.50 -5.62
C LYS A 50 10.34 -24.26 -4.81
N LEU A 51 9.18 -23.65 -5.17
CA LEU A 51 8.72 -22.40 -4.54
C LEU A 51 8.15 -22.64 -3.13
N LEU A 52 7.53 -23.80 -2.92
CA LEU A 52 6.81 -24.12 -1.69
C LEU A 52 7.60 -25.03 -0.74
N ASP A 53 8.75 -25.55 -1.20
CA ASP A 53 9.57 -26.55 -0.48
C ASP A 53 8.76 -27.80 -0.12
N ILE A 54 8.05 -28.38 -1.13
CA ILE A 54 7.28 -29.61 -1.00
C ILE A 54 7.85 -30.70 -1.89
N THR A 55 7.59 -31.96 -1.51
CA THR A 55 8.16 -33.11 -2.20
C THR A 55 7.60 -33.25 -3.61
N LEU A 56 8.47 -33.31 -4.60
CA LEU A 56 8.15 -33.68 -5.98
C LEU A 56 8.14 -35.20 -6.08
N THR A 57 7.04 -35.76 -6.56
CA THR A 57 6.86 -37.20 -6.79
C THR A 57 6.49 -37.47 -8.24
N ALA A 58 6.38 -38.75 -8.62
CA ALA A 58 5.85 -39.14 -9.91
C ALA A 58 4.81 -40.23 -9.69
N ARG A 59 3.63 -40.10 -10.27
CA ARG A 59 2.53 -41.06 -10.15
C ARG A 59 1.90 -41.38 -11.50
N GLY A 60 1.97 -42.65 -11.86
CA GLY A 60 1.41 -43.14 -13.13
C GLY A 60 2.19 -42.68 -14.36
N GLN A 61 1.70 -43.08 -15.51
CA GLN A 61 2.25 -42.72 -16.83
C GLN A 61 1.13 -42.18 -17.71
N SER A 62 1.46 -41.18 -18.53
CA SER A 62 0.58 -40.69 -19.59
C SER A 62 1.43 -40.33 -20.81
N ALA A 63 0.97 -40.69 -22.00
CA ALA A 63 1.74 -40.58 -23.21
C ALA A 63 3.15 -41.25 -23.13
N GLY A 64 3.25 -42.39 -22.41
CA GLY A 64 4.49 -43.15 -22.28
C GLY A 64 5.53 -42.55 -21.31
N MET A 65 5.24 -41.44 -20.61
CA MET A 65 6.13 -40.80 -19.67
C MET A 65 5.54 -40.76 -18.26
N ALA A 66 6.39 -40.83 -17.25
CA ALA A 66 6.00 -40.60 -15.84
C ALA A 66 5.45 -39.17 -15.67
N ILE A 67 4.40 -39.04 -14.86
CA ILE A 67 3.77 -37.75 -14.58
C ILE A 67 4.43 -37.15 -13.32
N PRO A 68 5.29 -36.12 -13.44
CA PRO A 68 5.77 -35.38 -12.26
C PRO A 68 4.58 -34.73 -11.56
N MET A 69 4.48 -34.87 -10.23
CA MET A 69 3.41 -34.28 -9.46
C MET A 69 3.85 -33.88 -8.05
N CYS A 70 3.17 -32.92 -7.49
CA CYS A 70 3.17 -32.63 -6.05
C CYS A 70 1.73 -32.37 -5.61
N GLY A 71 1.45 -32.61 -4.31
CA GLY A 71 0.11 -32.49 -3.76
C GLY A 71 0.08 -31.60 -2.53
N ILE A 72 -0.97 -30.82 -2.42
CA ILE A 72 -1.24 -29.92 -1.30
C ILE A 72 -2.56 -30.36 -0.67
N PRO A 73 -2.60 -30.66 0.63
CA PRO A 73 -3.85 -30.96 1.30
C PRO A 73 -4.83 -29.79 1.13
N TYR A 74 -6.05 -30.08 0.78
CA TYR A 74 -7.05 -29.05 0.52
C TYR A 74 -7.24 -28.09 1.69
N HIS A 75 -7.29 -28.61 2.91
CA HIS A 75 -7.45 -27.80 4.13
C HIS A 75 -6.26 -26.87 4.43
N ALA A 76 -5.09 -27.16 3.87
CA ALA A 76 -3.88 -26.37 4.02
C ALA A 76 -3.60 -25.44 2.82
N ALA A 77 -4.42 -25.49 1.78
CA ALA A 77 -4.18 -24.77 0.52
C ALA A 77 -3.98 -23.27 0.70
N GLU A 78 -4.69 -22.64 1.63
CA GLU A 78 -4.58 -21.20 1.89
C GLU A 78 -3.17 -20.75 2.26
N GLY A 79 -2.49 -21.48 3.14
CA GLY A 79 -1.12 -21.17 3.53
C GLY A 79 -0.13 -21.26 2.36
N TYR A 80 -0.35 -22.22 1.45
CA TYR A 80 0.47 -22.37 0.25
C TYR A 80 0.14 -21.30 -0.81
N LEU A 81 -1.13 -20.95 -0.97
CA LEU A 81 -1.56 -19.84 -1.82
C LEU A 81 -0.96 -18.52 -1.36
N ALA A 82 -0.95 -18.25 -0.04
CA ALA A 82 -0.32 -17.07 0.53
C ALA A 82 1.16 -16.95 0.15
N LYS A 83 1.90 -18.05 0.21
CA LYS A 83 3.31 -18.07 -0.20
C LYS A 83 3.48 -17.76 -1.69
N LEU A 84 2.68 -18.41 -2.56
CA LEU A 84 2.75 -18.21 -4.01
C LEU A 84 2.39 -16.77 -4.41
N VAL A 85 1.32 -16.24 -3.84
CA VAL A 85 0.88 -14.85 -4.08
C VAL A 85 1.95 -13.84 -3.66
N LYS A 86 2.57 -14.01 -2.50
CA LYS A 86 3.70 -13.17 -2.04
C LYS A 86 4.91 -13.24 -2.97
N LEU A 87 5.11 -14.38 -3.64
CA LEU A 87 6.15 -14.54 -4.66
C LEU A 87 5.77 -13.94 -6.02
N GLY A 88 4.54 -13.42 -6.18
CA GLY A 88 4.05 -12.83 -7.42
C GLY A 88 3.46 -13.85 -8.40
N GLU A 89 3.23 -15.10 -7.96
CA GLU A 89 2.67 -16.15 -8.81
C GLU A 89 1.14 -16.10 -8.85
N SER A 90 0.58 -16.53 -9.99
CA SER A 90 -0.86 -16.69 -10.18
C SER A 90 -1.24 -18.15 -10.16
N VAL A 91 -2.38 -18.47 -9.53
CA VAL A 91 -2.84 -19.84 -9.33
C VAL A 91 -4.27 -20.00 -9.84
N VAL A 92 -4.49 -20.97 -10.72
CA VAL A 92 -5.80 -21.39 -11.22
C VAL A 92 -6.35 -22.46 -10.30
N ILE A 93 -7.52 -22.25 -9.73
CA ILE A 93 -8.22 -23.20 -8.87
C ILE A 93 -9.24 -23.98 -9.70
N CYS A 94 -9.03 -25.28 -9.80
CA CYS A 94 -9.93 -26.20 -10.48
C CYS A 94 -10.66 -27.08 -9.47
N GLU A 95 -11.97 -26.95 -9.39
CA GLU A 95 -12.83 -27.75 -8.52
C GLU A 95 -13.60 -28.83 -9.27
N GLN A 96 -14.00 -29.88 -8.55
CA GLN A 96 -14.88 -30.93 -9.05
C GLN A 96 -16.31 -30.40 -9.13
N VAL A 97 -16.96 -30.64 -10.27
CA VAL A 97 -18.34 -30.26 -10.53
C VAL A 97 -19.17 -31.53 -10.75
N GLY A 98 -20.28 -31.65 -10.04
CA GLY A 98 -21.14 -32.84 -10.04
C GLY A 98 -20.86 -33.82 -8.91
N ASP A 99 -21.67 -34.85 -8.82
CA ASP A 99 -21.58 -35.89 -7.79
C ASP A 99 -20.68 -37.07 -8.26
N PRO A 100 -19.60 -37.34 -7.52
CA PRO A 100 -18.72 -38.48 -7.83
C PRO A 100 -19.44 -39.83 -7.87
N ALA A 101 -20.54 -39.99 -7.12
CA ALA A 101 -21.29 -41.25 -7.05
C ALA A 101 -22.11 -41.55 -8.32
N THR A 102 -22.49 -40.51 -9.09
CA THR A 102 -23.32 -40.63 -10.30
C THR A 102 -22.51 -40.53 -11.60
N SER A 103 -21.22 -40.18 -11.53
CA SER A 103 -20.37 -39.98 -12.72
C SER A 103 -19.91 -41.30 -13.31
N LYS A 104 -20.19 -41.52 -14.63
CA LYS A 104 -19.72 -42.66 -15.41
C LYS A 104 -18.29 -42.48 -15.98
N GLY A 105 -17.44 -41.76 -15.34
CA GLY A 105 -16.07 -41.48 -15.76
C GLY A 105 -15.34 -40.54 -14.78
N PRO A 106 -14.19 -39.94 -15.16
CA PRO A 106 -13.59 -38.91 -14.35
C PRO A 106 -14.58 -37.80 -14.08
N VAL A 107 -14.80 -37.46 -12.78
CA VAL A 107 -15.65 -36.30 -12.43
C VAL A 107 -15.17 -35.07 -13.17
N GLU A 108 -16.09 -34.27 -13.69
CA GLU A 108 -15.77 -33.03 -14.40
C GLU A 108 -15.12 -32.03 -13.45
N ARG A 109 -14.14 -31.27 -13.97
CA ARG A 109 -13.51 -30.17 -13.26
C ARG A 109 -13.58 -28.89 -14.05
N GLN A 110 -13.82 -27.81 -13.36
CA GLN A 110 -13.90 -26.50 -13.98
C GLN A 110 -13.03 -25.50 -13.19
N VAL A 111 -12.52 -24.50 -13.91
CA VAL A 111 -11.85 -23.36 -13.29
C VAL A 111 -12.90 -22.51 -12.59
N VAL A 112 -12.85 -22.49 -11.28
CA VAL A 112 -13.79 -21.71 -10.46
C VAL A 112 -13.25 -20.31 -10.13
N ARG A 113 -11.92 -20.16 -10.10
CA ARG A 113 -11.26 -18.90 -9.75
C ARG A 113 -9.80 -18.90 -10.20
N ILE A 114 -9.29 -17.70 -10.52
CA ILE A 114 -7.86 -17.45 -10.73
C ILE A 114 -7.42 -16.49 -9.65
N ILE A 115 -6.51 -16.94 -8.80
CA ILE A 115 -5.96 -16.13 -7.70
C ILE A 115 -4.66 -15.50 -8.20
N THR A 116 -4.62 -14.19 -8.26
CA THR A 116 -3.44 -13.41 -8.61
C THR A 116 -3.09 -12.46 -7.47
N PRO A 117 -1.88 -11.91 -7.37
CA PRO A 117 -1.53 -10.98 -6.30
C PRO A 117 -2.52 -9.82 -6.13
N GLY A 118 -3.07 -9.30 -7.23
CA GLY A 118 -3.99 -8.18 -7.22
C GLY A 118 -5.46 -8.56 -7.03
N THR A 119 -5.85 -9.80 -7.37
CA THR A 119 -7.25 -10.25 -7.30
C THR A 119 -7.56 -11.12 -6.09
N VAL A 120 -6.65 -11.17 -5.13
CA VAL A 120 -6.87 -11.83 -3.83
C VAL A 120 -7.98 -11.10 -3.07
N SER A 121 -8.90 -11.89 -2.49
CA SER A 121 -9.97 -11.38 -1.60
C SER A 121 -10.01 -12.11 -0.25
N ASP A 122 -9.23 -13.18 -0.08
CA ASP A 122 -9.13 -13.92 1.17
C ASP A 122 -8.38 -13.12 2.23
N GLU A 123 -8.97 -12.93 3.41
CA GLU A 123 -8.43 -12.16 4.53
C GLU A 123 -7.00 -12.62 4.91
N ALA A 124 -6.77 -13.93 4.96
CA ALA A 124 -5.47 -14.50 5.33
C ALA A 124 -4.32 -14.17 4.35
N LEU A 125 -4.64 -13.71 3.15
CA LEU A 125 -3.69 -13.37 2.09
C LEU A 125 -3.43 -11.86 1.96
N LEU A 126 -4.18 -11.04 2.67
CA LEU A 126 -4.17 -9.57 2.59
C LEU A 126 -3.55 -8.95 3.84
N ASP A 127 -2.94 -7.78 3.67
CA ASP A 127 -2.66 -6.89 4.79
C ASP A 127 -3.96 -6.14 5.15
N GLU A 128 -4.39 -6.24 6.40
CA GLU A 128 -5.67 -5.67 6.84
C GLU A 128 -5.73 -4.15 6.62
N ARG A 129 -4.63 -3.45 6.92
CA ARG A 129 -4.56 -1.99 6.92
C ARG A 129 -4.02 -1.39 5.63
N ARG A 130 -3.91 -2.18 4.55
CA ARG A 130 -3.49 -1.73 3.21
C ARG A 130 -4.48 -2.08 2.13
N ASP A 131 -4.59 -1.18 1.16
CA ASP A 131 -5.27 -1.48 -0.10
C ASP A 131 -4.48 -2.51 -0.91
N ASN A 132 -5.18 -3.33 -1.68
CA ASN A 132 -4.58 -4.29 -2.60
C ASN A 132 -4.88 -3.87 -4.05
N LEU A 133 -4.06 -2.97 -4.57
CA LEU A 133 -4.35 -2.25 -5.80
C LEU A 133 -3.87 -2.98 -7.04
N ILE A 134 -4.74 -3.05 -8.04
CA ILE A 134 -4.39 -3.40 -9.42
C ILE A 134 -4.49 -2.13 -10.25
N ALA A 135 -3.56 -1.94 -11.18
CA ALA A 135 -3.62 -0.82 -12.11
C ALA A 135 -3.59 -1.30 -13.56
N ALA A 136 -4.15 -0.50 -14.46
CA ALA A 136 -3.99 -0.65 -15.90
C ALA A 136 -3.58 0.69 -16.50
N VAL A 137 -2.65 0.65 -17.45
CA VAL A 137 -2.16 1.84 -18.13
C VAL A 137 -2.28 1.68 -19.63
N LEU A 138 -2.84 2.70 -20.28
CA LEU A 138 -2.88 2.85 -21.73
C LEU A 138 -2.35 4.23 -22.08
N GLY A 139 -1.56 4.38 -23.14
CA GLY A 139 -1.12 5.71 -23.54
C GLY A 139 -0.14 5.71 -24.68
N ASP A 140 0.17 6.94 -25.09
CA ASP A 140 1.19 7.26 -26.07
C ASP A 140 2.46 7.85 -25.40
N GLU A 141 3.22 8.66 -26.13
CA GLU A 141 4.40 9.33 -25.59
C GLU A 141 4.09 10.51 -24.66
N ARG A 142 2.91 11.09 -24.73
CA ARG A 142 2.55 12.39 -24.11
C ARG A 142 1.42 12.29 -23.09
N LEU A 143 0.43 11.46 -23.35
CA LEU A 143 -0.77 11.33 -22.52
C LEU A 143 -0.98 9.86 -22.14
N PHE A 144 -1.28 9.62 -20.88
CA PHE A 144 -1.50 8.27 -20.32
C PHE A 144 -2.82 8.24 -19.57
N GLY A 145 -3.61 7.19 -19.83
CA GLY A 145 -4.78 6.84 -19.03
C GLY A 145 -4.38 5.79 -18.01
N LEU A 146 -4.63 6.07 -16.74
CA LEU A 146 -4.42 5.17 -15.62
C LEU A 146 -5.76 4.83 -15.00
N ALA A 147 -6.02 3.54 -14.82
CA ALA A 147 -7.14 3.00 -14.04
C ALA A 147 -6.59 2.23 -12.84
N VAL A 148 -7.20 2.38 -11.67
CA VAL A 148 -6.80 1.73 -10.42
C VAL A 148 -8.01 1.10 -9.76
N LEU A 149 -7.90 -0.16 -9.37
CA LEU A 149 -8.96 -0.93 -8.74
C LEU A 149 -8.46 -1.65 -7.48
N ASP A 150 -9.18 -1.52 -6.40
CA ASP A 150 -9.13 -2.44 -5.27
C ASP A 150 -10.38 -3.33 -5.27
N ILE A 151 -10.22 -4.60 -5.63
CA ILE A 151 -11.33 -5.57 -5.65
C ILE A 151 -11.87 -5.81 -4.24
N THR A 152 -11.03 -5.65 -3.21
CA THR A 152 -11.38 -5.97 -1.82
C THR A 152 -12.23 -4.91 -1.12
N SER A 153 -12.27 -3.68 -1.68
CA SER A 153 -13.09 -2.57 -1.18
C SER A 153 -14.12 -2.09 -2.22
N GLY A 154 -13.91 -2.42 -3.50
CA GLY A 154 -14.73 -1.91 -4.61
C GLY A 154 -14.33 -0.50 -5.07
N ASN A 155 -13.22 0.05 -4.58
CA ASN A 155 -12.74 1.35 -5.02
C ASN A 155 -12.16 1.27 -6.43
N PHE A 156 -12.76 1.99 -7.37
CA PHE A 156 -12.36 2.03 -8.75
C PHE A 156 -12.18 3.48 -9.20
N SER A 157 -10.98 3.84 -9.63
CA SER A 157 -10.66 5.22 -10.05
C SER A 157 -9.94 5.27 -11.39
N VAL A 158 -10.06 6.43 -12.05
CA VAL A 158 -9.43 6.73 -13.35
C VAL A 158 -8.87 8.15 -13.37
N LEU A 159 -7.77 8.32 -14.09
CA LEU A 159 -7.20 9.63 -14.36
C LEU A 159 -6.43 9.63 -15.68
N GLU A 160 -6.28 10.82 -16.31
CA GLU A 160 -5.36 11.03 -17.43
C GLU A 160 -4.18 11.89 -17.00
N ILE A 161 -2.98 11.47 -17.37
CA ILE A 161 -1.72 12.00 -16.90
C ILE A 161 -0.88 12.45 -18.09
N LYS A 162 -0.41 13.70 -18.06
CA LYS A 162 0.50 14.24 -19.07
C LYS A 162 1.95 13.97 -18.67
N GLY A 163 2.71 13.36 -19.58
CA GLY A 163 4.13 13.12 -19.43
C GLY A 163 4.49 11.85 -18.67
N TRP A 164 5.60 11.26 -19.04
CA TRP A 164 6.12 10.01 -18.52
C TRP A 164 6.48 10.08 -17.03
N GLU A 165 7.16 11.16 -16.61
CA GLU A 165 7.59 11.33 -15.22
C GLU A 165 6.40 11.42 -14.24
N ASN A 166 5.33 12.09 -14.66
CA ASN A 166 4.11 12.17 -13.87
C ASN A 166 3.40 10.80 -13.77
N LEU A 167 3.44 10.00 -14.84
CA LEU A 167 2.93 8.63 -14.78
C LEU A 167 3.75 7.79 -13.79
N LEU A 168 5.07 7.87 -13.82
CA LEU A 168 5.92 7.15 -12.88
C LEU A 168 5.66 7.58 -11.44
N ALA A 169 5.47 8.87 -11.19
CA ALA A 169 5.10 9.40 -9.88
C ALA A 169 3.75 8.82 -9.37
N GLU A 170 2.75 8.74 -10.26
CA GLU A 170 1.46 8.16 -9.91
C GLU A 170 1.53 6.64 -9.73
N LEU A 171 2.32 5.91 -10.52
CA LEU A 171 2.57 4.49 -10.32
C LEU A 171 3.34 4.22 -9.01
N GLU A 172 4.19 5.14 -8.58
CA GLU A 172 4.85 5.05 -7.27
C GLU A 172 3.86 5.31 -6.13
N ARG A 173 2.97 6.29 -6.27
CA ARG A 173 1.89 6.58 -5.32
C ARG A 173 0.94 5.40 -5.15
N VAL A 174 0.46 4.86 -6.26
CA VAL A 174 -0.48 3.73 -6.27
C VAL A 174 0.20 2.45 -5.80
N ASN A 175 1.47 2.27 -6.16
CA ASN A 175 2.27 1.07 -5.88
C ASN A 175 1.50 -0.24 -6.12
N PRO A 176 0.96 -0.45 -7.33
CA PRO A 176 0.07 -1.57 -7.60
C PRO A 176 0.82 -2.90 -7.49
N VAL A 177 0.15 -3.92 -6.95
CA VAL A 177 0.70 -5.29 -6.88
C VAL A 177 0.68 -5.98 -8.24
N GLU A 178 -0.21 -5.55 -9.14
CA GLU A 178 -0.26 -5.93 -10.55
C GLU A 178 -0.51 -4.72 -11.42
N LEU A 179 0.21 -4.65 -12.55
CA LEU A 179 0.10 -3.58 -13.54
C LEU A 179 -0.19 -4.19 -14.92
N LEU A 180 -1.36 -3.88 -15.47
CA LEU A 180 -1.77 -4.30 -16.80
C LEU A 180 -1.31 -3.27 -17.84
N ILE A 181 -0.63 -3.73 -18.89
CA ILE A 181 -0.17 -2.91 -20.01
C ILE A 181 -0.46 -3.64 -21.33
N PRO A 182 -0.63 -2.94 -22.46
CA PRO A 182 -0.72 -3.56 -23.76
C PRO A 182 0.53 -4.36 -24.13
N ASP A 183 0.39 -5.39 -24.96
CA ASP A 183 1.52 -6.20 -25.44
C ASP A 183 2.52 -5.37 -26.25
N ASP A 184 2.03 -4.37 -26.96
CA ASP A 184 2.79 -3.41 -27.79
C ASP A 184 3.23 -2.16 -27.04
N TRP A 185 3.28 -2.20 -25.70
CA TRP A 185 3.71 -1.09 -24.87
C TRP A 185 5.10 -0.57 -25.27
N PRO A 186 5.23 0.73 -25.64
CA PRO A 186 6.41 1.25 -26.33
C PRO A 186 7.59 1.60 -25.43
N LYS A 187 7.39 1.68 -24.11
CA LYS A 187 8.38 2.17 -23.16
C LYS A 187 8.82 1.10 -22.16
N ASP A 188 10.08 1.11 -21.78
CA ASP A 188 10.61 0.29 -20.71
C ASP A 188 10.21 0.87 -19.36
N LEU A 189 9.54 0.06 -18.54
CA LEU A 189 9.30 0.40 -17.14
C LEU A 189 10.58 0.22 -16.32
N PRO A 190 10.81 1.06 -15.29
CA PRO A 190 11.89 0.86 -14.34
C PRO A 190 11.91 -0.56 -13.78
N ALA A 191 13.09 -1.11 -13.49
CA ALA A 191 13.26 -2.50 -13.04
C ALA A 191 12.38 -2.85 -11.83
N GLU A 192 12.24 -1.91 -10.89
CA GLU A 192 11.41 -2.02 -9.68
C GLU A 192 9.91 -2.18 -10.00
N LYS A 193 9.45 -1.57 -11.09
CA LYS A 193 8.04 -1.62 -11.54
C LYS A 193 7.74 -2.78 -12.50
N ARG A 194 8.77 -3.54 -12.93
CA ARG A 194 8.57 -4.72 -13.81
C ARG A 194 7.96 -5.91 -13.09
N ARG A 195 8.11 -5.99 -11.78
CA ARG A 195 7.51 -7.04 -10.97
C ARG A 195 5.99 -6.82 -10.91
N GLY A 196 5.22 -7.85 -11.25
CA GLY A 196 3.75 -7.77 -11.27
C GLY A 196 3.17 -7.21 -12.58
N VAL A 197 3.99 -6.88 -13.59
CA VAL A 197 3.51 -6.47 -14.90
C VAL A 197 2.85 -7.67 -15.62
N ARG A 198 1.64 -7.44 -16.14
CA ARG A 198 0.88 -8.39 -16.98
C ARG A 198 0.60 -7.74 -18.31
N ARG A 199 1.02 -8.38 -19.38
CA ARG A 199 0.73 -7.93 -20.73
C ARG A 199 -0.65 -8.41 -21.14
N ARG A 200 -1.40 -7.55 -21.80
CA ARG A 200 -2.75 -7.82 -22.32
C ARG A 200 -2.81 -7.45 -23.79
N ALA A 201 -3.66 -8.13 -24.50
CA ALA A 201 -3.87 -7.83 -25.92
C ALA A 201 -4.36 -6.38 -26.12
N PRO A 202 -3.90 -5.65 -27.15
CA PRO A 202 -4.29 -4.25 -27.38
C PRO A 202 -5.81 -4.04 -27.49
N TRP A 203 -6.56 -5.00 -27.99
CA TRP A 203 -8.03 -4.93 -28.08
C TRP A 203 -8.74 -4.97 -26.73
N ASP A 204 -8.09 -5.44 -25.65
CA ASP A 204 -8.64 -5.39 -24.30
C ASP A 204 -8.75 -3.93 -23.78
N PHE A 205 -8.04 -3.01 -24.41
CA PHE A 205 -8.04 -1.58 -24.11
C PHE A 205 -8.90 -0.75 -25.09
N GLU A 206 -9.65 -1.40 -25.96
CA GLU A 206 -10.46 -0.71 -26.97
C GLU A 206 -11.58 0.09 -26.28
N ARG A 207 -11.65 1.40 -26.59
CA ARG A 207 -12.50 2.38 -25.90
C ARG A 207 -13.99 2.07 -25.93
N ASP A 208 -14.52 1.69 -27.10
CA ASP A 208 -15.98 1.52 -27.26
C ASP A 208 -16.48 0.26 -26.57
N SER A 209 -15.69 -0.82 -26.58
CA SER A 209 -15.92 -2.03 -25.79
C SER A 209 -15.81 -1.77 -24.31
N ALA A 210 -14.79 -0.99 -23.89
CA ALA A 210 -14.61 -0.57 -22.52
C ALA A 210 -15.80 0.25 -22.01
N LEU A 211 -16.24 1.25 -22.80
CA LEU A 211 -17.38 2.09 -22.45
C LEU A 211 -18.66 1.25 -22.26
N LYS A 212 -18.95 0.34 -23.19
CA LYS A 212 -20.11 -0.57 -23.08
C LYS A 212 -20.04 -1.44 -21.81
N SER A 213 -18.87 -2.01 -21.54
CA SER A 213 -18.66 -2.90 -20.38
C SER A 213 -18.82 -2.12 -19.07
N LEU A 214 -18.29 -0.90 -18.98
CA LEU A 214 -18.42 -0.03 -17.80
C LEU A 214 -19.86 0.45 -17.61
N CYS A 215 -20.55 0.89 -18.67
CA CYS A 215 -21.96 1.27 -18.59
C CYS A 215 -22.84 0.11 -18.15
N GLN A 216 -22.58 -1.10 -18.66
CA GLN A 216 -23.28 -2.30 -18.22
C GLN A 216 -22.99 -2.62 -16.74
N GLN A 217 -21.74 -2.50 -16.32
CA GLN A 217 -21.34 -2.76 -14.92
C GLN A 217 -22.04 -1.83 -13.94
N PHE A 218 -22.12 -0.54 -14.27
CA PHE A 218 -22.70 0.48 -13.39
C PHE A 218 -24.19 0.72 -13.64
N SER A 219 -24.80 -0.03 -14.57
CA SER A 219 -26.23 0.11 -14.94
C SER A 219 -26.57 1.55 -15.38
N THR A 220 -25.69 2.19 -16.13
CA THR A 220 -25.82 3.58 -16.64
C THR A 220 -25.85 3.61 -18.17
N GLN A 221 -26.40 4.69 -18.76
CA GLN A 221 -26.39 4.88 -20.19
C GLN A 221 -25.07 5.45 -20.71
N ASP A 222 -24.43 6.29 -19.91
CA ASP A 222 -23.13 6.91 -20.19
C ASP A 222 -22.31 7.10 -18.89
N LEU A 223 -21.09 7.64 -19.03
CA LEU A 223 -20.19 7.91 -17.91
C LEU A 223 -20.14 9.40 -17.51
N LYS A 224 -21.09 10.24 -17.99
CA LYS A 224 -21.15 11.67 -17.64
C LYS A 224 -21.32 11.90 -16.15
N GLY A 225 -22.18 11.11 -15.52
CA GLY A 225 -22.42 11.18 -14.08
C GLY A 225 -21.17 10.94 -13.22
N PHE A 226 -20.18 10.23 -13.76
CA PHE A 226 -18.89 10.01 -13.12
C PHE A 226 -17.82 11.05 -13.51
N GLY A 227 -18.13 11.98 -14.43
CA GLY A 227 -17.22 13.04 -14.88
C GLY A 227 -16.02 12.55 -15.71
N CYS A 228 -16.06 11.34 -16.26
CA CYS A 228 -14.92 10.71 -16.95
C CYS A 228 -15.17 10.42 -18.44
N GLU A 229 -16.31 10.81 -19.02
CA GLU A 229 -16.70 10.48 -20.41
C GLU A 229 -15.65 10.88 -21.46
N ASN A 230 -14.91 11.98 -21.21
CA ASN A 230 -13.92 12.52 -22.14
C ASN A 230 -12.52 11.91 -21.96
N LEU A 231 -12.33 11.02 -20.97
CA LEU A 231 -11.03 10.42 -20.64
C LEU A 231 -10.80 9.16 -21.49
N THR A 232 -10.48 9.36 -22.76
CA THR A 232 -10.43 8.28 -23.76
C THR A 232 -9.48 7.14 -23.36
N LEU A 233 -8.26 7.50 -22.94
CA LEU A 233 -7.25 6.51 -22.59
C LEU A 233 -7.55 5.84 -21.22
N ALA A 234 -8.02 6.62 -20.27
CA ALA A 234 -8.36 6.11 -18.95
C ALA A 234 -9.58 5.16 -18.98
N ILE A 235 -10.57 5.41 -19.86
CA ILE A 235 -11.70 4.52 -20.10
C ILE A 235 -11.21 3.18 -20.67
N GLY A 236 -10.32 3.20 -21.67
CA GLY A 236 -9.73 1.98 -22.22
C GLY A 236 -9.00 1.15 -21.15
N ALA A 237 -8.18 1.81 -20.33
CA ALA A 237 -7.51 1.18 -19.20
C ALA A 237 -8.50 0.60 -18.18
N ALA A 238 -9.58 1.33 -17.85
CA ALA A 238 -10.62 0.86 -16.93
C ALA A 238 -11.38 -0.35 -17.47
N GLY A 239 -11.67 -0.37 -18.77
CA GLY A 239 -12.31 -1.51 -19.42
C GLY A 239 -11.47 -2.78 -19.36
N CYS A 240 -10.17 -2.68 -19.65
CA CYS A 240 -9.22 -3.78 -19.52
C CYS A 240 -9.17 -4.29 -18.06
N LEU A 241 -9.09 -3.39 -17.10
CA LEU A 241 -9.03 -3.74 -15.68
C LEU A 241 -10.30 -4.44 -15.20
N LEU A 242 -11.48 -3.95 -15.59
CA LEU A 242 -12.76 -4.58 -15.29
C LEU A 242 -12.88 -5.97 -15.93
N ALA A 243 -12.47 -6.12 -17.19
CA ALA A 243 -12.46 -7.42 -17.89
C ALA A 243 -11.54 -8.43 -17.18
N TYR A 244 -10.33 -8.00 -16.79
CA TYR A 244 -9.40 -8.82 -16.02
C TYR A 244 -9.95 -9.25 -14.67
N ALA A 245 -10.59 -8.32 -13.93
CA ALA A 245 -11.22 -8.63 -12.66
C ALA A 245 -12.36 -9.66 -12.80
N LYS A 246 -13.21 -9.53 -13.84
CA LYS A 246 -14.27 -10.50 -14.15
C LYS A 246 -13.72 -11.85 -14.57
N GLU A 247 -12.68 -11.88 -15.37
CA GLU A 247 -12.00 -13.09 -15.82
C GLU A 247 -11.44 -13.88 -14.63
N THR A 248 -10.77 -13.19 -13.70
CA THR A 248 -10.10 -13.81 -12.56
C THR A 248 -11.06 -14.24 -11.46
N GLN A 249 -12.07 -13.44 -11.16
CA GLN A 249 -13.06 -13.75 -10.10
C GLN A 249 -14.21 -14.62 -10.58
N ARG A 250 -14.45 -14.71 -11.90
CA ARG A 250 -15.56 -15.49 -12.49
C ARG A 250 -16.94 -15.08 -11.97
N THR A 251 -17.09 -13.81 -11.56
CA THR A 251 -18.34 -13.24 -11.03
C THR A 251 -18.67 -11.91 -11.70
N ALA A 252 -19.89 -11.43 -11.50
CA ALA A 252 -20.38 -10.15 -12.05
C ALA A 252 -19.83 -8.91 -11.33
N LEU A 253 -19.16 -9.06 -10.18
CA LEU A 253 -18.60 -8.00 -9.33
C LEU A 253 -19.64 -6.96 -8.89
N PRO A 254 -20.77 -7.33 -8.29
CA PRO A 254 -21.85 -6.39 -7.94
C PRO A 254 -21.44 -5.30 -6.94
N HIS A 255 -20.36 -5.50 -6.20
CA HIS A 255 -19.79 -4.52 -5.29
C HIS A 255 -19.03 -3.38 -5.99
N LEU A 256 -18.70 -3.51 -7.29
CA LEU A 256 -18.15 -2.41 -8.10
C LEU A 256 -19.30 -1.56 -8.65
N ARG A 257 -19.59 -0.42 -7.99
CA ARG A 257 -20.77 0.41 -8.24
C ARG A 257 -20.51 1.74 -8.93
N SER A 258 -19.26 2.22 -8.85
CA SER A 258 -18.92 3.55 -9.34
C SER A 258 -17.50 3.61 -9.88
N LEU A 259 -17.26 4.62 -10.70
CA LEU A 259 -15.95 4.96 -11.24
C LEU A 259 -15.64 6.41 -10.82
N ARG A 260 -14.56 6.59 -10.05
CA ARG A 260 -14.16 7.90 -9.57
C ARG A 260 -13.15 8.52 -10.51
N HIS A 261 -13.48 9.68 -11.07
CA HIS A 261 -12.51 10.50 -11.77
C HIS A 261 -11.61 11.22 -10.76
N GLU A 262 -10.32 10.90 -10.77
CA GLU A 262 -9.31 11.58 -9.96
C GLU A 262 -8.65 12.69 -10.79
N ARG A 263 -8.60 13.90 -10.24
CA ARG A 263 -8.00 15.08 -10.89
C ARG A 263 -6.76 15.49 -10.12
N LEU A 264 -5.65 15.66 -10.82
CA LEU A 264 -4.40 16.12 -10.20
C LEU A 264 -4.52 17.54 -9.66
N ASP A 265 -5.34 18.37 -10.31
CA ASP A 265 -5.54 19.78 -9.93
C ASP A 265 -6.26 19.96 -8.58
N ASP A 266 -7.02 18.96 -8.15
CA ASP A 266 -7.77 19.00 -6.89
C ASP A 266 -6.91 18.56 -5.69
N THR A 267 -5.64 18.21 -5.92
CA THR A 267 -4.75 17.65 -4.89
C THR A 267 -3.39 18.32 -4.87
N VAL A 268 -2.70 18.21 -3.75
CA VAL A 268 -1.28 18.56 -3.65
C VAL A 268 -0.47 17.42 -4.25
N VAL A 269 0.24 17.71 -5.33
CA VAL A 269 1.04 16.70 -6.03
C VAL A 269 2.38 16.50 -5.32
N LEU A 270 2.68 15.23 -5.00
CA LEU A 270 4.00 14.81 -4.53
C LEU A 270 4.61 13.87 -5.56
N ASP A 271 5.85 14.14 -5.97
CA ASP A 271 6.59 13.20 -6.80
C ASP A 271 7.12 12.01 -5.98
N GLY A 272 7.65 11.01 -6.66
CA GLY A 272 8.13 9.80 -6.01
C GLY A 272 9.30 10.06 -5.03
N ALA A 273 10.23 10.95 -5.40
CA ALA A 273 11.33 11.34 -4.53
C ALA A 273 10.81 12.01 -3.25
N SER A 274 9.85 12.92 -3.37
CA SER A 274 9.23 13.60 -2.23
C SER A 274 8.52 12.64 -1.28
N ARG A 275 7.78 11.65 -1.81
CA ARG A 275 7.12 10.63 -0.97
C ARG A 275 8.12 9.82 -0.15
N ARG A 276 9.20 9.36 -0.78
CA ARG A 276 10.28 8.62 -0.11
C ARG A 276 11.00 9.47 0.92
N ASN A 277 11.37 10.70 0.55
CA ASN A 277 12.11 11.60 1.42
C ASN A 277 11.32 12.05 2.65
N LEU A 278 9.99 12.14 2.55
CA LEU A 278 9.10 12.50 3.65
C LEU A 278 8.68 11.30 4.50
N GLU A 279 9.00 10.07 4.08
CA GLU A 279 8.71 8.82 4.81
C GLU A 279 7.24 8.76 5.26
N LEU A 280 6.30 8.93 4.30
CA LEU A 280 4.88 9.05 4.62
C LEU A 280 4.29 7.75 5.20
N ASP A 281 4.47 6.63 4.50
CA ASP A 281 3.93 5.29 4.84
C ASP A 281 4.99 4.19 4.81
N THR A 282 6.16 4.50 4.28
CA THR A 282 7.32 3.59 4.18
C THR A 282 8.59 4.39 4.45
N ASN A 283 9.44 3.92 5.34
CA ASN A 283 10.72 4.55 5.65
C ASN A 283 11.80 4.21 4.59
N LEU A 284 12.92 4.92 4.63
CA LEU A 284 14.03 4.73 3.68
C LEU A 284 14.63 3.31 3.69
N ALA A 285 14.46 2.55 4.78
CA ALA A 285 14.87 1.15 4.88
C ALA A 285 13.83 0.16 4.35
N GLY A 286 12.67 0.64 3.87
CA GLY A 286 11.56 -0.19 3.36
C GLY A 286 10.61 -0.70 4.45
N GLY A 287 10.82 -0.31 5.72
CA GLY A 287 9.93 -0.62 6.85
C GLY A 287 8.80 0.39 7.02
N ARG A 288 7.97 0.17 8.03
CA ARG A 288 6.83 1.07 8.37
C ARG A 288 7.04 1.86 9.66
N ASP A 289 8.02 1.47 10.45
CA ASP A 289 8.32 2.14 11.72
C ASP A 289 8.86 3.54 11.45
N ASN A 290 8.55 4.47 12.34
CA ASN A 290 9.01 5.85 12.27
C ASN A 290 8.60 6.59 10.97
N THR A 291 7.43 6.24 10.41
CA THR A 291 6.80 6.95 9.30
C THR A 291 5.74 7.92 9.82
N LEU A 292 5.31 8.89 9.00
CA LEU A 292 4.20 9.77 9.38
C LEU A 292 2.95 8.94 9.69
N GLN A 293 2.61 7.96 8.85
CA GLN A 293 1.47 7.07 9.07
C GLN A 293 1.57 6.35 10.41
N SER A 294 2.75 5.82 10.78
CA SER A 294 2.91 5.07 12.05
C SER A 294 2.62 5.93 13.30
N VAL A 295 2.79 7.25 13.19
CA VAL A 295 2.50 8.21 14.26
C VAL A 295 1.04 8.60 14.29
N VAL A 296 0.43 8.86 13.12
CA VAL A 296 -0.93 9.42 13.05
C VAL A 296 -2.03 8.37 12.94
N ASP A 297 -1.72 7.11 12.62
CA ASP A 297 -2.71 6.05 12.48
C ASP A 297 -2.94 5.32 13.81
N ARG A 298 -4.08 5.61 14.43
CA ARG A 298 -4.67 4.89 15.58
C ARG A 298 -6.14 4.57 15.31
N CYS A 299 -6.50 4.46 14.03
CA CYS A 299 -7.86 4.09 13.62
C CYS A 299 -8.29 2.77 14.28
N GLN A 300 -9.55 2.71 14.71
CA GLN A 300 -10.11 1.53 15.35
C GLN A 300 -10.40 0.42 14.34
N THR A 301 -10.68 0.79 13.08
CA THR A 301 -11.00 -0.13 11.99
C THR A 301 -9.89 -0.19 10.95
N ALA A 302 -9.73 -1.34 10.29
CA ALA A 302 -8.80 -1.48 9.18
C ALA A 302 -9.22 -0.61 7.97
N MET A 303 -10.53 -0.45 7.73
CA MET A 303 -11.03 0.42 6.66
C MET A 303 -10.71 1.90 6.91
N GLY A 304 -10.76 2.38 8.16
CA GLY A 304 -10.31 3.72 8.53
C GLY A 304 -8.81 3.93 8.28
N SER A 305 -7.96 2.96 8.67
CA SER A 305 -6.53 3.01 8.39
C SER A 305 -6.22 3.09 6.88
N ARG A 306 -6.92 2.31 6.05
CA ARG A 306 -6.79 2.38 4.60
C ARG A 306 -7.20 3.76 4.06
N LEU A 307 -8.29 4.30 4.55
CA LEU A 307 -8.76 5.63 4.16
C LEU A 307 -7.76 6.73 4.58
N LEU A 308 -7.22 6.68 5.80
CA LEU A 308 -6.19 7.62 6.25
C LEU A 308 -4.94 7.56 5.38
N THR A 309 -4.49 6.35 5.00
CA THR A 309 -3.38 6.16 4.06
C THR A 309 -3.66 6.81 2.71
N ARG A 310 -4.88 6.66 2.18
CA ARG A 310 -5.32 7.35 0.95
C ARG A 310 -5.26 8.87 1.10
N TRP A 311 -5.69 9.42 2.26
CA TRP A 311 -5.63 10.87 2.52
C TRP A 311 -4.19 11.39 2.60
N LEU A 312 -3.30 10.70 3.30
CA LEU A 312 -1.88 11.06 3.39
C LEU A 312 -1.19 11.04 2.02
N ASN A 313 -1.54 10.06 1.19
CA ASN A 313 -0.99 9.92 -0.14
C ASN A 313 -1.63 10.83 -1.19
N ARG A 314 -2.75 11.48 -0.86
CA ARG A 314 -3.47 12.39 -1.74
C ARG A 314 -4.07 13.58 -0.98
N PRO A 315 -3.22 14.50 -0.47
CA PRO A 315 -3.67 15.69 0.22
C PRO A 315 -4.51 16.57 -0.72
N LEU A 316 -5.54 17.23 -0.19
CA LEU A 316 -6.51 17.97 -0.98
C LEU A 316 -6.18 19.46 -1.09
N ARG A 317 -6.74 20.08 -2.13
CA ARG A 317 -6.75 21.54 -2.32
C ARG A 317 -8.17 22.12 -2.25
N ASP A 318 -9.17 21.30 -2.02
CA ASP A 318 -10.55 21.76 -1.81
C ASP A 318 -10.72 22.29 -0.38
N LEU A 319 -10.75 23.62 -0.28
CA LEU A 319 -10.88 24.29 1.00
C LEU A 319 -12.18 23.92 1.74
N THR A 320 -13.27 23.64 1.01
CA THR A 320 -14.56 23.28 1.60
C THR A 320 -14.45 21.96 2.37
N VAL A 321 -13.82 20.98 1.75
CA VAL A 321 -13.58 19.66 2.37
C VAL A 321 -12.60 19.78 3.55
N LEU A 322 -11.51 20.55 3.38
CA LEU A 322 -10.53 20.74 4.45
C LEU A 322 -11.15 21.39 5.70
N LEU A 323 -11.93 22.45 5.52
CA LEU A 323 -12.63 23.14 6.62
C LEU A 323 -13.71 22.25 7.26
N ALA A 324 -14.42 21.44 6.47
CA ALA A 324 -15.39 20.49 7.00
C ALA A 324 -14.74 19.44 7.91
N ARG A 325 -13.58 18.92 7.52
CA ARG A 325 -12.78 17.99 8.35
C ARG A 325 -12.29 18.65 9.63
N GLN A 326 -11.71 19.86 9.54
CA GLN A 326 -11.24 20.62 10.71
C GLN A 326 -12.38 20.92 11.69
N THR A 327 -13.54 21.34 11.20
CA THR A 327 -14.73 21.58 12.02
C THR A 327 -15.19 20.29 12.71
N SER A 328 -15.13 19.17 11.99
CA SER A 328 -15.47 17.84 12.54
C SER A 328 -14.51 17.43 13.66
N ILE A 329 -13.20 17.60 13.46
CA ILE A 329 -12.18 17.31 14.46
C ILE A 329 -12.40 18.21 15.71
N THR A 330 -12.65 19.50 15.51
CA THR A 330 -12.95 20.43 16.62
C THR A 330 -14.18 19.98 17.42
N CYS A 331 -15.24 19.57 16.73
CA CYS A 331 -16.47 19.05 17.35
C CYS A 331 -16.21 17.76 18.16
N LEU A 332 -15.37 16.87 17.63
CA LEU A 332 -15.02 15.60 18.29
C LEU A 332 -14.09 15.79 19.49
N LEU A 333 -13.25 16.83 19.48
CA LEU A 333 -12.41 17.21 20.63
C LEU A 333 -13.24 17.80 21.78
N ASP A 334 -14.36 18.47 21.47
CA ASP A 334 -15.23 19.02 22.51
C ASP A 334 -15.76 17.89 23.39
N ARG A 335 -15.51 18.00 24.70
CA ARG A 335 -15.88 16.98 25.70
C ARG A 335 -15.41 15.56 25.39
N TYR A 336 -14.33 15.42 24.63
CA TYR A 336 -13.72 14.13 24.24
C TYR A 336 -14.73 13.17 23.56
N ARG A 337 -15.60 13.68 22.69
CA ARG A 337 -16.67 12.90 22.06
C ARG A 337 -16.14 11.73 21.23
N PHE A 338 -14.90 11.81 20.73
CA PHE A 338 -14.25 10.71 20.03
C PHE A 338 -14.11 9.44 20.89
N GLU A 339 -13.94 9.59 22.23
CA GLU A 339 -13.82 8.44 23.14
C GLU A 339 -15.11 7.61 23.22
N GLN A 340 -16.27 8.23 22.95
CA GLN A 340 -17.57 7.54 22.93
C GLN A 340 -17.78 6.76 21.62
N LEU A 341 -17.14 7.18 20.52
CA LEU A 341 -17.27 6.55 19.22
C LEU A 341 -16.32 5.37 19.04
N GLN A 342 -15.11 5.45 19.60
CA GLN A 342 -14.05 4.47 19.38
C GLN A 342 -14.40 3.02 19.76
N PRO A 343 -15.08 2.73 20.90
CA PRO A 343 -15.46 1.36 21.24
C PRO A 343 -16.41 0.72 20.22
N GLN A 344 -17.43 1.46 19.76
CA GLN A 344 -18.41 0.99 18.78
C GLN A 344 -17.75 0.79 17.42
N LEU A 345 -16.88 1.70 16.99
CA LEU A 345 -16.11 1.55 15.75
C LEU A 345 -15.23 0.30 15.78
N LYS A 346 -14.61 0.01 16.93
CA LYS A 346 -13.81 -1.21 17.10
C LYS A 346 -14.65 -2.48 16.99
N GLU A 347 -15.84 -2.48 17.49
CA GLU A 347 -16.78 -3.61 17.42
C GLU A 347 -17.30 -3.85 16.00
N ILE A 348 -17.53 -2.79 15.24
CA ILE A 348 -17.95 -2.85 13.83
C ILE A 348 -16.89 -3.52 12.95
N GLY A 349 -15.60 -3.23 13.16
CA GLY A 349 -14.50 -3.86 12.43
C GLY A 349 -14.44 -3.48 10.94
N ASP A 350 -14.06 -4.44 10.08
CA ASP A 350 -13.82 -4.24 8.64
C ASP A 350 -14.98 -4.74 7.78
N ILE A 351 -16.10 -4.03 7.83
CA ILE A 351 -17.27 -4.39 6.99
C ILE A 351 -17.03 -4.10 5.51
N GLU A 352 -16.17 -3.17 5.13
CA GLU A 352 -15.84 -2.86 3.72
C GLU A 352 -15.40 -4.13 2.97
N ARG A 353 -14.44 -4.88 3.53
CA ARG A 353 -13.96 -6.13 2.92
C ARG A 353 -14.95 -7.29 3.03
N ILE A 354 -15.75 -7.33 4.10
CA ILE A 354 -16.82 -8.34 4.22
C ILE A 354 -17.83 -8.16 3.10
N LEU A 355 -18.29 -6.92 2.85
CA LEU A 355 -19.24 -6.63 1.77
C LEU A 355 -18.68 -6.98 0.38
N ALA A 356 -17.41 -6.72 0.14
CA ALA A 356 -16.77 -7.15 -1.11
C ALA A 356 -16.77 -8.68 -1.26
N ARG A 357 -16.45 -9.44 -0.19
CA ARG A 357 -16.52 -10.92 -0.22
C ARG A 357 -17.94 -11.45 -0.42
N ILE A 358 -18.94 -10.79 0.11
CA ILE A 358 -20.35 -11.09 -0.17
C ILE A 358 -20.64 -10.89 -1.66
N GLY A 359 -20.26 -9.75 -2.22
CA GLY A 359 -20.40 -9.47 -3.65
C GLY A 359 -19.64 -10.44 -4.56
N LEU A 360 -18.51 -10.96 -4.10
CA LEU A 360 -17.73 -12.00 -4.80
C LEU A 360 -18.27 -13.41 -4.55
N ARG A 361 -19.30 -13.61 -3.73
CA ARG A 361 -19.88 -14.90 -3.32
C ARG A 361 -18.87 -15.84 -2.66
N ASN A 362 -17.84 -15.30 -2.05
CA ASN A 362 -16.80 -16.04 -1.35
C ASN A 362 -16.72 -15.71 0.15
N ALA A 363 -17.70 -14.98 0.67
CA ALA A 363 -17.84 -14.72 2.09
C ALA A 363 -17.94 -16.05 2.87
N ARG A 364 -17.26 -16.09 4.01
CA ARG A 364 -17.23 -17.25 4.90
C ARG A 364 -18.27 -17.10 6.01
N PRO A 365 -18.67 -18.18 6.67
CA PRO A 365 -19.62 -18.10 7.78
C PRO A 365 -19.21 -17.09 8.86
N ARG A 366 -17.94 -16.99 9.18
CA ARG A 366 -17.39 -16.00 10.12
C ARG A 366 -17.53 -14.56 9.66
N ASP A 367 -17.51 -14.32 8.35
CA ASP A 367 -17.75 -12.96 7.79
C ASP A 367 -19.19 -12.52 8.08
N LEU A 368 -20.15 -13.45 7.92
CA LEU A 368 -21.56 -13.15 8.19
C LEU A 368 -21.82 -12.96 9.69
N ALA A 369 -21.16 -13.72 10.56
CA ALA A 369 -21.23 -13.49 12.00
C ALA A 369 -20.67 -12.11 12.38
N ARG A 370 -19.50 -11.72 11.84
CA ARG A 370 -18.92 -10.39 12.04
C ARG A 370 -19.82 -9.28 11.50
N LEU A 371 -20.46 -9.49 10.33
CA LEU A 371 -21.42 -8.54 9.80
C LEU A 371 -22.64 -8.40 10.71
N ARG A 372 -23.18 -9.52 11.24
CA ARG A 372 -24.25 -9.52 12.23
C ARG A 372 -23.90 -8.65 13.43
N ASP A 373 -22.72 -8.89 14.01
CA ASP A 373 -22.24 -8.17 15.20
C ASP A 373 -22.04 -6.69 14.89
N ALA A 374 -21.47 -6.36 13.74
CA ALA A 374 -21.32 -4.98 13.26
C ALA A 374 -22.67 -4.25 13.09
N LEU A 375 -23.65 -4.90 12.46
CA LEU A 375 -24.98 -4.32 12.30
C LEU A 375 -25.69 -4.13 13.66
N GLY A 376 -25.41 -5.01 14.63
CA GLY A 376 -25.91 -4.91 16.00
C GLY A 376 -25.35 -3.71 16.77
N ALA A 377 -24.11 -3.28 16.47
CA ALA A 377 -23.47 -2.12 17.10
C ALA A 377 -23.89 -0.76 16.51
N LEU A 378 -24.48 -0.73 15.29
CA LEU A 378 -24.87 0.53 14.63
C LEU A 378 -25.88 1.38 15.42
N PRO A 379 -26.90 0.84 16.10
CA PRO A 379 -27.83 1.66 16.87
C PRO A 379 -27.15 2.45 18.00
N GLU A 380 -26.22 1.84 18.73
CA GLU A 380 -25.47 2.51 19.79
C GLU A 380 -24.57 3.61 19.24
N LEU A 381 -23.90 3.33 18.11
CA LEU A 381 -23.09 4.32 17.40
C LEU A 381 -23.95 5.52 16.95
N GLN A 382 -25.15 5.28 16.42
CA GLN A 382 -26.06 6.37 16.03
C GLN A 382 -26.50 7.22 17.21
N VAL A 383 -26.73 6.62 18.36
CA VAL A 383 -27.02 7.38 19.60
C VAL A 383 -25.81 8.27 19.95
N ALA A 384 -24.59 7.74 19.90
CA ALA A 384 -23.38 8.51 20.17
C ALA A 384 -23.14 9.66 19.16
N MET A 385 -23.67 9.55 17.95
CA MET A 385 -23.58 10.59 16.92
C MET A 385 -24.67 11.67 17.00
N THR A 386 -25.73 11.47 17.80
CA THR A 386 -26.92 12.35 17.81
C THR A 386 -26.59 13.80 18.19
N ASP A 387 -25.67 14.00 19.13
CA ASP A 387 -25.30 15.31 19.67
C ASP A 387 -24.14 15.99 18.90
N LEU A 388 -23.71 15.43 17.77
CA LEU A 388 -22.64 16.02 16.97
C LEU A 388 -23.18 17.17 16.10
N GLU A 389 -22.68 18.39 16.34
CA GLU A 389 -23.21 19.60 15.71
C GLU A 389 -22.56 19.92 14.35
N ALA A 390 -21.36 19.38 14.06
CA ALA A 390 -20.66 19.65 12.81
C ALA A 390 -21.47 19.12 11.61
N PRO A 391 -21.74 19.94 10.57
CA PRO A 391 -22.61 19.55 9.46
C PRO A 391 -22.13 18.29 8.73
N HIS A 392 -20.82 18.13 8.61
CA HIS A 392 -20.23 16.95 7.98
C HIS A 392 -20.44 15.67 8.81
N LEU A 393 -20.29 15.75 10.14
CA LEU A 393 -20.59 14.62 11.03
C LEU A 393 -22.08 14.26 11.02
N GLN A 394 -22.96 15.25 10.93
CA GLN A 394 -24.41 15.03 10.77
C GLN A 394 -24.72 14.32 9.44
N GLN A 395 -24.00 14.66 8.36
CA GLN A 395 -24.14 13.97 7.09
C GLN A 395 -23.69 12.50 7.22
N LEU A 396 -22.55 12.24 7.84
CA LEU A 396 -22.08 10.87 8.11
C LEU A 396 -23.09 10.09 8.94
N ALA A 397 -23.65 10.70 9.99
CA ALA A 397 -24.68 10.09 10.82
C ALA A 397 -25.94 9.71 10.02
N ARG A 398 -26.39 10.55 9.08
CA ARG A 398 -27.53 10.24 8.19
C ARG A 398 -27.20 9.12 7.20
N THR A 399 -25.96 9.05 6.71
CA THR A 399 -25.53 7.99 5.78
C THR A 399 -25.35 6.66 6.50
N THR A 400 -24.93 6.69 7.76
CA THR A 400 -24.83 5.50 8.62
C THR A 400 -26.22 5.08 9.07
N SER A 401 -26.88 4.21 8.29
CA SER A 401 -28.20 3.68 8.63
C SER A 401 -28.09 2.47 9.57
N THR A 402 -29.15 2.21 10.32
CA THR A 402 -29.32 0.90 10.99
C THR A 402 -30.05 -0.05 10.06
N TYR A 403 -29.81 -1.34 10.21
CA TYR A 403 -30.36 -2.40 9.37
C TYR A 403 -31.02 -3.48 10.25
N PRO A 404 -32.11 -3.17 10.99
CA PRO A 404 -32.68 -4.08 11.97
C PRO A 404 -33.17 -5.40 11.35
N ASP A 405 -33.73 -5.35 10.16
CA ASP A 405 -34.24 -6.56 9.47
C ASP A 405 -33.09 -7.47 9.06
N LEU A 406 -31.97 -6.92 8.55
CA LEU A 406 -30.78 -7.70 8.20
C LEU A 406 -30.06 -8.24 9.44
N ALA A 407 -29.98 -7.46 10.51
CA ALA A 407 -29.42 -7.91 11.77
C ALA A 407 -30.25 -9.08 12.34
N ALA A 408 -31.59 -8.95 12.34
CA ALA A 408 -32.48 -10.02 12.77
C ALA A 408 -32.39 -11.26 11.87
N LEU A 409 -32.28 -11.10 10.56
CA LEU A 409 -32.07 -12.20 9.62
C LEU A 409 -30.79 -12.97 9.92
N LEU A 410 -29.66 -12.27 10.07
CA LEU A 410 -28.37 -12.88 10.37
C LEU A 410 -28.34 -13.50 11.77
N GLU A 411 -28.97 -12.86 12.75
CA GLU A 411 -29.11 -13.41 14.11
C GLU A 411 -29.92 -14.72 14.14
N LYS A 412 -30.97 -14.80 13.32
CA LYS A 412 -31.76 -16.02 13.17
C LYS A 412 -31.03 -17.10 12.38
N ALA A 413 -30.22 -16.72 11.39
CA ALA A 413 -29.61 -17.65 10.44
C ALA A 413 -28.29 -18.25 10.93
N ILE A 414 -27.39 -17.46 11.48
CA ILE A 414 -25.98 -17.85 11.72
C ILE A 414 -25.74 -18.11 13.21
N ILE A 415 -25.07 -19.22 13.52
CA ILE A 415 -24.64 -19.51 14.90
C ILE A 415 -23.56 -18.52 15.37
N ASP A 416 -23.37 -18.39 16.68
CA ASP A 416 -22.47 -17.38 17.25
C ASP A 416 -20.99 -17.62 16.88
N ASN A 417 -20.55 -18.89 16.85
CA ASN A 417 -19.19 -19.27 16.48
C ASN A 417 -19.21 -20.25 15.30
N PRO A 418 -19.44 -19.78 14.07
CA PRO A 418 -19.53 -20.67 12.93
C PRO A 418 -18.18 -21.27 12.54
N PRO A 419 -18.17 -22.47 11.94
CA PRO A 419 -16.99 -23.08 11.37
C PRO A 419 -16.36 -22.18 10.31
N ALA A 420 -15.11 -22.45 9.95
CA ALA A 420 -14.37 -21.63 9.02
C ALA A 420 -14.96 -21.68 7.60
N VAL A 421 -15.54 -22.81 7.21
CA VAL A 421 -16.08 -23.04 5.86
C VAL A 421 -17.42 -23.78 5.93
N ILE A 422 -18.33 -23.42 5.02
CA ILE A 422 -19.72 -23.97 4.95
C ILE A 422 -19.77 -25.51 4.80
N ARG A 423 -18.80 -26.12 4.17
CA ARG A 423 -18.75 -27.57 3.95
C ARG A 423 -18.55 -28.39 5.22
N ASP A 424 -18.08 -27.78 6.30
CA ASP A 424 -17.92 -28.47 7.59
C ASP A 424 -19.28 -28.74 8.24
N GLY A 425 -20.32 -28.01 7.83
CA GLY A 425 -21.68 -28.07 8.33
C GLY A 425 -21.83 -27.42 9.72
N GLY A 426 -23.06 -27.23 10.15
CA GLY A 426 -23.36 -26.62 11.44
C GLY A 426 -23.15 -25.12 11.48
N VAL A 427 -23.42 -24.44 10.38
CA VAL A 427 -23.33 -22.97 10.21
C VAL A 427 -24.62 -22.31 10.58
N LEU A 428 -25.77 -22.89 10.19
CA LEU A 428 -27.10 -22.32 10.41
C LEU A 428 -27.67 -22.72 11.77
N LYS A 429 -28.34 -21.78 12.43
CA LYS A 429 -29.02 -22.02 13.73
C LYS A 429 -30.17 -23.00 13.57
N THR A 430 -30.39 -23.85 14.58
CA THR A 430 -31.58 -24.66 14.71
C THR A 430 -32.82 -23.76 14.77
N GLY A 431 -33.88 -24.11 14.02
CA GLY A 431 -35.09 -23.30 13.87
C GLY A 431 -35.05 -22.32 12.70
N TYR A 432 -33.93 -22.27 11.92
CA TYR A 432 -33.88 -21.47 10.71
C TYR A 432 -34.63 -22.11 9.53
N ASP A 433 -34.46 -23.44 9.32
CA ASP A 433 -35.17 -24.21 8.29
C ASP A 433 -35.57 -25.58 8.81
N ALA A 434 -36.84 -25.88 8.77
CA ALA A 434 -37.42 -27.11 9.34
C ALA A 434 -36.90 -28.39 8.68
N GLU A 435 -36.65 -28.40 7.37
CA GLU A 435 -36.07 -29.56 6.66
C GLU A 435 -34.62 -29.82 7.08
N LEU A 436 -33.83 -28.74 7.27
CA LEU A 436 -32.47 -28.84 7.73
C LEU A 436 -32.43 -29.41 9.16
N ASP A 437 -33.29 -28.92 10.04
CA ASP A 437 -33.39 -29.38 11.43
C ASP A 437 -33.72 -30.88 11.48
N GLU A 438 -34.68 -31.34 10.67
CA GLU A 438 -35.02 -32.76 10.58
C GLU A 438 -33.86 -33.62 10.12
N LEU A 439 -33.11 -33.17 9.06
CA LEU A 439 -31.97 -33.88 8.53
C LEU A 439 -30.78 -33.91 9.52
N GLN A 440 -30.57 -32.85 10.29
CA GLN A 440 -29.55 -32.78 11.33
C GLN A 440 -29.91 -33.69 12.51
N ALA A 441 -31.16 -33.67 12.96
CA ALA A 441 -31.64 -34.56 14.01
C ALA A 441 -31.49 -36.05 13.65
N LEU A 442 -31.78 -36.42 12.40
CA LEU A 442 -31.53 -37.80 11.91
C LEU A 442 -30.02 -38.16 11.91
N SER A 443 -29.16 -37.19 11.65
CA SER A 443 -27.69 -37.40 11.66
C SER A 443 -27.11 -37.47 13.08
N GLU A 444 -27.62 -36.68 14.01
CA GLU A 444 -27.16 -36.60 15.41
C GLU A 444 -27.67 -37.79 16.24
N ASN A 445 -28.91 -38.22 16.02
CA ASN A 445 -29.46 -39.42 16.67
C ASN A 445 -28.73 -40.71 16.28
N ALA A 446 -27.82 -40.68 15.31
CA ALA A 446 -26.96 -41.81 14.97
C ALA A 446 -26.11 -42.26 16.13
N GLY A 447 -25.62 -41.36 16.97
CA GLY A 447 -24.85 -41.71 18.18
C GLY A 447 -25.69 -42.46 19.20
N GLN A 448 -26.89 -41.98 19.50
CA GLN A 448 -27.80 -42.63 20.46
C GLN A 448 -28.28 -44.00 19.93
N PHE A 449 -28.64 -44.07 18.65
CA PHE A 449 -29.01 -45.35 18.03
C PHE A 449 -27.90 -46.39 18.15
N LEU A 450 -26.62 -46.04 17.98
CA LEU A 450 -25.50 -46.97 18.13
C LEU A 450 -25.36 -47.45 19.56
N ILE A 451 -25.53 -46.58 20.55
CA ILE A 451 -25.49 -46.95 22.01
C ILE A 451 -26.64 -47.92 22.31
N ASP A 452 -27.84 -47.58 21.85
CA ASP A 452 -29.03 -48.42 22.08
C ASP A 452 -28.91 -49.78 21.35
N LEU A 453 -28.39 -49.78 20.13
CA LEU A 453 -28.09 -50.98 19.36
C LEU A 453 -27.05 -51.82 20.07
N GLU A 454 -25.95 -51.23 20.55
CA GLU A 454 -24.90 -51.95 21.29
C GLU A 454 -25.47 -52.63 22.54
N ALA A 455 -26.24 -51.88 23.33
CA ALA A 455 -26.89 -52.41 24.51
C ALA A 455 -27.85 -53.57 24.20
N ARG A 456 -28.69 -53.39 23.16
CA ARG A 456 -29.65 -54.38 22.71
C ARG A 456 -28.97 -55.65 22.16
N GLU A 457 -27.93 -55.47 21.33
CA GLU A 457 -27.19 -56.63 20.77
C GLU A 457 -26.35 -57.35 21.81
N LYS A 458 -25.79 -56.70 22.82
CA LYS A 458 -25.14 -57.32 23.95
C LYS A 458 -26.14 -58.19 24.76
N ALA A 459 -27.34 -57.69 25.01
CA ALA A 459 -28.39 -58.43 25.69
C ALA A 459 -28.88 -59.61 24.84
N ARG A 460 -29.06 -59.44 23.53
CA ARG A 460 -29.52 -60.47 22.59
C ARG A 460 -28.50 -61.62 22.43
N THR A 461 -27.24 -61.33 22.30
CA THR A 461 -26.16 -62.26 21.96
C THR A 461 -25.44 -62.82 23.19
N GLY A 462 -25.52 -62.15 24.32
CA GLY A 462 -24.75 -62.53 25.54
C GLY A 462 -23.25 -62.12 25.40
N LEU A 463 -22.84 -61.44 24.37
CA LEU A 463 -21.45 -61.10 24.09
C LEU A 463 -21.08 -59.75 24.74
N ALA A 464 -20.56 -59.76 25.94
CA ALA A 464 -20.27 -58.57 26.72
C ALA A 464 -19.22 -57.63 26.07
N ASN A 465 -18.33 -58.17 25.24
CA ASN A 465 -17.26 -57.41 24.58
C ASN A 465 -17.65 -56.87 23.18
N LEU A 466 -18.91 -57.04 22.79
CA LEU A 466 -19.44 -56.44 21.55
C LEU A 466 -19.33 -54.93 21.61
N LYS A 467 -18.82 -54.31 20.56
CA LYS A 467 -18.82 -52.85 20.38
C LYS A 467 -19.43 -52.46 19.03
N VAL A 468 -20.25 -51.45 19.03
CA VAL A 468 -20.74 -50.84 17.80
C VAL A 468 -19.95 -49.58 17.54
N GLY A 469 -19.46 -49.39 16.32
CA GLY A 469 -18.60 -48.24 15.96
C GLY A 469 -18.73 -47.82 14.51
N TYR A 470 -18.11 -46.70 14.20
CA TYR A 470 -18.05 -46.16 12.87
C TYR A 470 -16.59 -45.97 12.40
N ASN A 471 -16.32 -46.27 11.16
CA ASN A 471 -15.04 -46.00 10.50
C ASN A 471 -15.29 -45.30 9.15
N ARG A 472 -14.50 -44.26 8.88
CA ARG A 472 -14.66 -43.43 7.68
C ARG A 472 -14.54 -44.21 6.36
N ILE A 473 -13.76 -45.30 6.34
CA ILE A 473 -13.54 -46.15 5.14
C ILE A 473 -14.58 -47.25 5.03
N HIS A 474 -14.97 -47.85 6.17
CA HIS A 474 -15.81 -49.05 6.20
C HIS A 474 -17.23 -48.80 6.72
N GLY A 475 -17.60 -47.55 7.09
CA GLY A 475 -18.92 -47.25 7.64
C GLY A 475 -19.16 -47.79 9.03
N TYR A 476 -20.40 -48.02 9.37
CA TYR A 476 -20.81 -48.58 10.69
C TYR A 476 -20.53 -50.10 10.76
N PHE A 477 -20.14 -50.56 11.96
CA PHE A 477 -19.82 -51.95 12.17
C PHE A 477 -20.09 -52.37 13.63
N ILE A 478 -20.29 -53.67 13.81
CA ILE A 478 -20.27 -54.39 15.07
C ILE A 478 -18.92 -55.09 15.17
N GLU A 479 -18.11 -54.79 16.19
CA GLU A 479 -16.80 -55.38 16.38
C GLU A 479 -16.85 -56.41 17.49
N LEU A 480 -16.34 -57.59 17.20
CA LEU A 480 -16.19 -58.72 18.14
C LEU A 480 -14.72 -59.13 18.23
N PRO A 481 -14.19 -59.48 19.42
CA PRO A 481 -12.89 -60.10 19.53
C PRO A 481 -12.82 -61.37 18.70
N SER A 482 -11.70 -61.66 18.03
CA SER A 482 -11.57 -62.84 17.14
C SER A 482 -11.94 -64.19 17.83
N LYS A 483 -11.74 -64.32 19.16
CA LYS A 483 -12.14 -65.51 19.96
C LYS A 483 -13.65 -65.66 20.09
N GLN A 484 -14.42 -64.60 19.89
CA GLN A 484 -15.88 -64.62 20.00
C GLN A 484 -16.58 -64.51 18.66
N ALA A 485 -15.83 -64.35 17.60
CA ALA A 485 -16.37 -64.18 16.23
C ALA A 485 -17.13 -65.41 15.72
N GLU A 486 -16.78 -66.59 16.15
CA GLU A 486 -17.50 -67.88 15.88
C GLU A 486 -18.87 -67.99 16.54
N GLN A 487 -19.09 -67.15 17.57
CA GLN A 487 -20.38 -67.09 18.31
C GLN A 487 -21.31 -66.03 17.71
N ALA A 488 -20.89 -65.36 16.62
CA ALA A 488 -21.70 -64.32 15.96
C ALA A 488 -23.01 -64.96 15.44
N PRO A 489 -24.17 -64.32 15.66
CA PRO A 489 -25.44 -64.74 15.10
C PRO A 489 -25.41 -64.88 13.55
N ALA A 490 -26.30 -65.68 13.00
CA ALA A 490 -26.36 -65.94 11.56
C ALA A 490 -26.72 -64.71 10.71
N ASP A 491 -27.32 -63.70 11.36
CA ASP A 491 -27.67 -62.40 10.71
C ASP A 491 -26.49 -61.39 10.69
N TYR A 492 -25.34 -61.73 11.27
CA TYR A 492 -24.12 -60.95 11.22
C TYR A 492 -23.34 -61.23 9.93
N ILE A 493 -23.32 -60.27 9.04
CA ILE A 493 -22.55 -60.36 7.80
C ILE A 493 -21.15 -59.86 8.04
N ARG A 494 -20.12 -60.69 7.85
CA ARG A 494 -18.73 -60.30 8.02
C ARG A 494 -18.30 -59.25 7.02
N ARG A 495 -17.74 -58.14 7.53
CA ARG A 495 -17.32 -56.96 6.72
C ARG A 495 -15.79 -56.83 6.66
N GLN A 496 -15.09 -57.16 7.76
CA GLN A 496 -13.63 -56.99 7.81
C GLN A 496 -13.02 -57.89 8.91
N THR A 497 -11.86 -58.51 8.63
CA THR A 497 -11.07 -59.24 9.59
C THR A 497 -9.83 -58.43 9.96
N LEU A 498 -9.59 -58.21 11.24
CA LEU A 498 -8.44 -57.51 11.84
C LEU A 498 -7.59 -58.48 12.66
N LYS A 499 -6.37 -58.12 13.03
CA LYS A 499 -5.42 -58.99 13.79
C LYS A 499 -5.95 -59.46 15.14
N GLY A 500 -6.96 -58.86 15.74
CA GLY A 500 -7.51 -59.25 17.06
C GLY A 500 -9.02 -59.09 17.16
N ALA A 501 -9.70 -58.73 16.09
CA ALA A 501 -11.13 -58.50 16.10
C ALA A 501 -11.73 -58.79 14.69
N GLU A 502 -13.00 -59.04 14.64
CA GLU A 502 -13.77 -59.14 13.41
C GLU A 502 -14.92 -58.16 13.42
N ARG A 503 -15.20 -57.61 12.25
CA ARG A 503 -16.25 -56.60 12.07
C ARG A 503 -17.38 -57.12 11.23
N PHE A 504 -18.57 -56.92 11.72
CA PHE A 504 -19.80 -57.40 11.16
C PHE A 504 -20.76 -56.25 10.88
N ILE A 505 -21.73 -56.49 10.03
CA ILE A 505 -22.87 -55.58 9.81
C ILE A 505 -24.14 -56.43 9.84
N THR A 506 -25.22 -55.87 10.42
CA THR A 506 -26.56 -56.45 10.36
C THR A 506 -27.40 -55.77 9.32
N PRO A 507 -28.48 -56.36 8.82
CA PRO A 507 -29.43 -55.71 7.91
C PRO A 507 -29.99 -54.40 8.50
N GLU A 508 -30.25 -54.37 9.81
CA GLU A 508 -30.75 -53.21 10.52
C GLU A 508 -29.69 -52.09 10.57
N LEU A 509 -28.45 -52.42 10.93
CA LEU A 509 -27.35 -51.45 10.93
C LEU A 509 -27.02 -50.94 9.53
N LYS A 510 -27.17 -51.76 8.49
CA LYS A 510 -27.01 -51.35 7.09
C LYS A 510 -28.10 -50.38 6.63
N ALA A 511 -29.36 -50.69 6.95
CA ALA A 511 -30.48 -49.81 6.65
C ALA A 511 -30.34 -48.44 7.39
N PHE A 512 -29.86 -48.48 8.59
CA PHE A 512 -29.55 -47.26 9.36
C PHE A 512 -28.36 -46.49 8.77
N GLU A 513 -27.27 -47.22 8.39
CA GLU A 513 -26.11 -46.58 7.69
C GLU A 513 -26.55 -45.77 6.47
N ASP A 514 -27.36 -46.40 5.62
CA ASP A 514 -27.82 -45.77 4.37
C ASP A 514 -28.68 -44.53 4.67
N LYS A 515 -29.54 -44.58 5.70
CA LYS A 515 -30.33 -43.43 6.11
C LYS A 515 -29.48 -42.30 6.71
N ALA A 516 -28.56 -42.62 7.64
CA ALA A 516 -27.76 -41.64 8.35
C ALA A 516 -26.75 -40.93 7.40
N LEU A 517 -26.06 -41.67 6.54
CA LEU A 517 -25.14 -41.10 5.56
C LEU A 517 -25.86 -40.25 4.50
N SER A 518 -27.04 -40.73 4.04
CA SER A 518 -27.90 -39.95 3.14
C SER A 518 -28.41 -38.67 3.81
N ALA A 519 -28.83 -38.73 5.09
CA ALA A 519 -29.30 -37.56 5.83
C ALA A 519 -28.17 -36.53 6.01
N LYS A 520 -26.96 -36.94 6.36
CA LYS A 520 -25.81 -36.02 6.50
C LYS A 520 -25.44 -35.33 5.20
N SER A 521 -25.39 -36.07 4.10
CA SER A 521 -25.09 -35.51 2.77
C SER A 521 -26.18 -34.53 2.33
N ARG A 522 -27.45 -34.86 2.57
CA ARG A 522 -28.59 -33.97 2.28
C ARG A 522 -28.62 -32.75 3.16
N ALA A 523 -28.28 -32.89 4.46
CA ALA A 523 -28.16 -31.74 5.38
C ALA A 523 -27.12 -30.74 4.89
N LEU A 524 -25.91 -31.19 4.52
CA LEU A 524 -24.87 -30.35 3.96
C LEU A 524 -25.28 -29.67 2.67
N ALA A 525 -25.96 -30.39 1.76
CA ALA A 525 -26.45 -29.80 0.51
C ALA A 525 -27.55 -28.73 0.76
N ARG A 526 -28.48 -29.02 1.71
CA ARG A 526 -29.51 -28.06 2.11
C ARG A 526 -28.93 -26.82 2.75
N GLU A 527 -28.03 -27.03 3.70
CA GLU A 527 -27.35 -25.92 4.38
C GLU A 527 -26.58 -25.02 3.42
N LYS A 528 -25.87 -25.61 2.47
CA LYS A 528 -25.19 -24.86 1.41
C LYS A 528 -26.17 -24.04 0.57
N MET A 529 -27.30 -24.63 0.15
CA MET A 529 -28.31 -23.93 -0.63
C MET A 529 -28.91 -22.73 0.14
N LEU A 530 -29.21 -22.93 1.43
CA LEU A 530 -29.74 -21.87 2.28
C LEU A 530 -28.70 -20.75 2.52
N TYR A 531 -27.44 -21.12 2.66
CA TYR A 531 -26.34 -20.16 2.78
C TYR A 531 -26.15 -19.33 1.50
N GLU A 532 -26.23 -19.96 0.33
CA GLU A 532 -26.18 -19.26 -0.96
C GLU A 532 -27.37 -18.32 -1.13
N ALA A 533 -28.59 -18.73 -0.73
CA ALA A 533 -29.74 -17.85 -0.73
C ALA A 533 -29.57 -16.63 0.21
N LEU A 534 -29.01 -16.85 1.39
CA LEU A 534 -28.68 -15.76 2.33
C LEU A 534 -27.70 -14.77 1.73
N LEU A 535 -26.68 -15.23 0.99
CA LEU A 535 -25.75 -14.33 0.29
C LEU A 535 -26.44 -13.52 -0.80
N GLU A 536 -27.42 -14.09 -1.54
CA GLU A 536 -28.19 -13.34 -2.55
C GLU A 536 -29.04 -12.23 -1.90
N ASP A 537 -29.68 -12.51 -0.77
CA ASP A 537 -30.42 -11.51 -0.03
C ASP A 537 -29.51 -10.35 0.40
N LEU A 538 -28.31 -10.64 0.91
CA LEU A 538 -27.32 -9.64 1.28
C LEU A 538 -26.78 -8.86 0.07
N ILE A 539 -26.55 -9.52 -1.08
CA ILE A 539 -26.11 -8.86 -2.32
C ILE A 539 -27.11 -7.79 -2.76
N SER A 540 -28.41 -8.03 -2.59
CA SER A 540 -29.44 -7.05 -2.90
C SER A 540 -29.33 -5.76 -2.08
N GLN A 541 -28.73 -5.83 -0.88
CA GLN A 541 -28.56 -4.74 0.07
C GLN A 541 -27.13 -4.13 0.07
N LEU A 542 -26.24 -4.58 -0.82
CA LEU A 542 -24.85 -4.07 -0.90
C LEU A 542 -24.78 -2.54 -1.03
N PRO A 543 -25.59 -1.87 -1.88
CA PRO A 543 -25.46 -0.43 -2.06
C PRO A 543 -25.53 0.38 -0.76
N PRO A 544 -26.58 0.32 0.04
CA PRO A 544 -26.66 1.12 1.26
C PRO A 544 -25.64 0.68 2.33
N LEU A 545 -25.29 -0.62 2.37
CA LEU A 545 -24.26 -1.12 3.28
C LEU A 545 -22.86 -0.58 2.94
N GLN A 546 -22.53 -0.45 1.65
CA GLN A 546 -21.26 0.15 1.23
C GLN A 546 -21.18 1.65 1.53
N ASP A 547 -22.30 2.37 1.36
CA ASP A 547 -22.38 3.79 1.71
C ASP A 547 -22.18 3.97 3.23
N THR A 548 -22.76 3.10 4.04
CA THR A 548 -22.55 3.06 5.49
C THR A 548 -21.08 2.73 5.82
N ALA A 549 -20.47 1.73 5.18
CA ALA A 549 -19.07 1.38 5.41
C ALA A 549 -18.11 2.55 5.09
N ALA A 550 -18.37 3.28 4.01
CA ALA A 550 -17.60 4.46 3.64
C ALA A 550 -17.75 5.59 4.69
N ALA A 551 -18.97 5.85 5.16
CA ALA A 551 -19.23 6.83 6.21
C ALA A 551 -18.55 6.46 7.54
N LEU A 552 -18.58 5.19 7.92
CA LEU A 552 -17.91 4.67 9.12
C LEU A 552 -16.38 4.78 9.02
N ALA A 553 -15.81 4.47 7.86
CA ALA A 553 -14.37 4.64 7.63
C ALA A 553 -13.94 6.11 7.79
N GLU A 554 -14.73 7.06 7.26
CA GLU A 554 -14.47 8.48 7.40
C GLU A 554 -14.65 8.98 8.84
N LEU A 555 -15.68 8.52 9.53
CA LEU A 555 -15.92 8.80 10.95
C LEU A 555 -14.74 8.30 11.81
N ASP A 556 -14.23 7.10 11.53
CA ASP A 556 -13.07 6.54 12.23
C ASP A 556 -11.81 7.38 12.00
N VAL A 557 -11.54 7.82 10.76
CA VAL A 557 -10.42 8.71 10.48
C VAL A 557 -10.55 10.04 11.23
N LEU A 558 -11.73 10.67 11.22
CA LEU A 558 -11.96 11.94 11.92
C LEU A 558 -11.83 11.78 13.44
N SER A 559 -12.37 10.70 14.00
CA SER A 559 -12.22 10.32 15.42
C SER A 559 -10.74 10.09 15.79
N ASN A 560 -10.01 9.37 14.94
CA ASN A 560 -8.57 9.17 15.09
C ASN A 560 -7.80 10.49 15.06
N LEU A 561 -8.08 11.39 14.10
CA LEU A 561 -7.40 12.67 13.99
C LEU A 561 -7.69 13.59 15.20
N ALA A 562 -8.89 13.51 15.78
CA ALA A 562 -9.22 14.21 17.02
C ALA A 562 -8.41 13.66 18.21
N GLU A 563 -8.33 12.34 18.36
CA GLU A 563 -7.49 11.69 19.37
C GLU A 563 -6.01 12.06 19.21
N ARG A 564 -5.49 12.04 17.98
CA ARG A 564 -4.11 12.43 17.69
C ARG A 564 -3.86 13.91 17.96
N ALA A 565 -4.83 14.77 17.66
CA ALA A 565 -4.71 16.20 17.96
C ALA A 565 -4.52 16.46 19.45
N LEU A 566 -5.25 15.73 20.29
CA LEU A 566 -5.10 15.82 21.74
C LEU A 566 -3.75 15.25 22.21
N ASN A 567 -3.43 14.02 21.80
CA ASN A 567 -2.27 13.29 22.35
C ASN A 567 -0.92 13.77 21.83
N LEU A 568 -0.89 14.41 20.66
CA LEU A 568 0.31 14.96 20.05
C LEU A 568 0.37 16.49 20.13
N ASP A 569 -0.54 17.12 20.87
CA ASP A 569 -0.62 18.58 21.04
C ASP A 569 -0.61 19.31 19.68
N LEU A 570 -1.57 18.90 18.79
CA LEU A 570 -1.71 19.51 17.47
C LEU A 570 -2.75 20.63 17.53
N ASN A 571 -2.53 21.68 16.74
CA ASN A 571 -3.44 22.82 16.66
C ASN A 571 -4.03 22.98 15.26
N CYS A 572 -5.24 23.57 15.18
CA CYS A 572 -5.96 23.77 13.94
C CYS A 572 -5.24 24.78 13.04
N PRO A 573 -4.81 24.40 11.81
CA PRO A 573 -4.22 25.35 10.87
C PRO A 573 -5.30 26.23 10.24
N ARG A 574 -4.95 27.46 9.92
CA ARG A 574 -5.81 28.41 9.24
C ARG A 574 -5.41 28.56 7.77
N PHE A 575 -6.32 28.31 6.86
CA PHE A 575 -6.12 28.60 5.46
C PHE A 575 -6.50 30.06 5.14
N VAL A 576 -5.63 30.75 4.40
CA VAL A 576 -5.81 32.14 3.98
C VAL A 576 -5.65 32.29 2.48
N SER A 577 -6.28 33.33 1.91
CA SER A 577 -6.18 33.62 0.46
C SER A 577 -4.85 34.28 0.08
N GLU A 578 -4.27 35.02 1.02
CA GLU A 578 -3.00 35.71 0.80
C GLU A 578 -1.86 34.69 0.73
N PRO A 579 -0.92 34.89 -0.22
CA PRO A 579 0.21 33.97 -0.35
C PRO A 579 1.11 34.01 0.88
N CYS A 580 0.96 33.06 1.80
CA CYS A 580 1.81 32.93 2.96
C CYS A 580 1.95 31.50 3.46
N MET A 581 3.01 31.26 4.22
CA MET A 581 3.25 30.07 5.01
C MET A 581 3.91 30.52 6.31
N ARG A 582 3.13 30.62 7.39
CA ARG A 582 3.58 31.05 8.71
C ARG A 582 3.31 29.95 9.70
N ILE A 583 4.35 29.44 10.29
CA ILE A 583 4.31 28.36 11.29
C ILE A 583 5.03 28.87 12.53
N SER A 584 4.33 28.91 13.67
CA SER A 584 4.94 29.27 14.94
C SER A 584 5.17 28.02 15.78
N GLN A 585 6.37 27.87 16.29
CA GLN A 585 6.82 26.73 17.12
C GLN A 585 6.46 25.39 16.47
N GLY A 586 6.83 25.24 15.20
CA GLY A 586 6.65 24.00 14.46
C GLY A 586 7.50 22.86 15.01
N ARG A 587 6.96 21.64 15.05
CA ARG A 587 7.61 20.43 15.54
C ARG A 587 7.58 19.34 14.49
N HIS A 588 8.55 18.45 14.48
CA HIS A 588 8.59 17.33 13.55
C HIS A 588 7.78 16.15 14.12
N PRO A 589 6.62 15.78 13.53
CA PRO A 589 5.68 14.85 14.16
C PRO A 589 6.26 13.46 14.45
N VAL A 590 7.23 13.01 13.64
CA VAL A 590 7.84 11.69 13.79
C VAL A 590 9.08 11.77 14.70
N VAL A 591 9.99 12.70 14.44
CA VAL A 591 11.25 12.82 15.22
C VAL A 591 10.97 13.09 16.68
N GLU A 592 9.97 13.92 16.99
CA GLU A 592 9.55 14.22 18.35
C GLU A 592 9.14 12.95 19.14
N GLN A 593 8.53 11.95 18.46
CA GLN A 593 8.11 10.71 19.11
C GLN A 593 9.26 9.71 19.36
N VAL A 594 10.38 9.89 18.70
CA VAL A 594 11.55 9.00 18.81
C VAL A 594 12.59 9.57 19.78
N LEU A 595 12.63 10.89 19.92
CA LEU A 595 13.59 11.55 20.81
C LEU A 595 13.30 11.24 22.27
N THR A 596 14.37 11.04 23.05
CA THR A 596 14.34 10.94 24.52
C THR A 596 14.45 12.29 25.21
N THR A 597 14.85 13.34 24.49
CA THR A 597 14.94 14.73 24.93
C THR A 597 13.83 15.56 24.29
N PRO A 598 13.39 16.65 24.92
CA PRO A 598 12.39 17.53 24.32
C PRO A 598 12.82 18.02 22.94
N PHE A 599 11.88 18.00 21.98
CA PHE A 599 12.09 18.52 20.63
C PHE A 599 12.19 20.05 20.67
N VAL A 600 13.12 20.63 19.93
CA VAL A 600 13.27 22.08 19.81
C VAL A 600 12.40 22.57 18.66
N ALA A 601 11.32 23.26 19.02
CA ALA A 601 10.39 23.83 18.06
C ALA A 601 10.98 25.06 17.35
N ASN A 602 10.60 25.27 16.08
CA ASN A 602 11.12 26.36 15.27
C ASN A 602 10.01 27.08 14.49
N ASP A 603 10.20 28.36 14.29
CA ASP A 603 9.31 29.21 13.49
C ASP A 603 9.68 29.17 12.01
N LEU A 604 8.68 29.40 11.15
CA LEU A 604 8.82 29.63 9.72
C LEU A 604 7.94 30.82 9.29
N SER A 605 8.48 31.74 8.53
CA SER A 605 7.70 32.79 7.89
C SER A 605 8.13 32.96 6.43
N LEU A 606 7.24 32.60 5.52
CA LEU A 606 7.34 32.86 4.09
C LEU A 606 6.07 33.62 3.67
N ASP A 607 6.25 34.77 2.99
CA ASP A 607 5.16 35.61 2.51
C ASP A 607 5.56 36.32 1.21
N ASP A 608 4.84 37.39 0.82
CA ASP A 608 5.16 38.12 -0.39
C ASP A 608 6.50 38.86 -0.36
N ASN A 609 7.05 39.10 0.84
CA ASN A 609 8.34 39.76 1.04
C ASN A 609 9.50 38.77 1.12
N THR A 610 9.23 37.55 1.57
CA THR A 610 10.23 36.49 1.72
C THR A 610 9.66 35.19 1.19
N ARG A 611 10.15 34.73 0.02
CA ARG A 611 9.70 33.49 -0.62
C ARG A 611 10.68 32.33 -0.45
N MET A 612 11.93 32.64 -0.16
CA MET A 612 13.01 31.67 -0.04
C MET A 612 13.84 31.91 1.22
N LEU A 613 14.17 30.85 1.91
CA LEU A 613 15.15 30.84 2.98
C LEU A 613 16.38 30.03 2.54
N VAL A 614 17.55 30.69 2.55
CA VAL A 614 18.85 30.01 2.45
C VAL A 614 19.26 29.57 3.85
N ILE A 615 19.35 28.26 4.06
CA ILE A 615 19.56 27.65 5.37
C ILE A 615 21.02 27.17 5.47
N THR A 616 21.78 27.76 6.41
CA THR A 616 23.16 27.37 6.67
C THR A 616 23.29 26.74 8.05
N GLY A 617 24.46 26.18 8.35
CA GLY A 617 24.76 25.53 9.64
C GLY A 617 25.31 24.11 9.48
N PRO A 618 25.70 23.48 10.61
CA PRO A 618 26.29 22.13 10.59
C PRO A 618 25.30 21.05 10.15
N ASN A 619 25.81 19.95 9.59
CA ASN A 619 24.96 18.84 9.11
C ASN A 619 24.10 18.21 10.21
N MET A 620 24.66 18.07 11.42
CA MET A 620 23.92 17.54 12.58
C MET A 620 23.07 18.58 13.28
N GLY A 621 23.02 19.84 12.79
CA GLY A 621 22.24 20.91 13.37
C GLY A 621 20.73 20.74 13.19
N GLY A 622 20.27 19.88 12.25
CA GLY A 622 18.85 19.62 12.01
C GLY A 622 18.26 20.33 10.80
N LYS A 623 19.07 20.79 9.81
CA LYS A 623 18.59 21.44 8.56
C LYS A 623 17.52 20.62 7.87
N SER A 624 17.83 19.37 7.53
CA SER A 624 16.91 18.46 6.83
C SER A 624 15.66 18.13 7.67
N THR A 625 15.80 18.06 9.01
CA THR A 625 14.67 17.88 9.93
C THR A 625 13.71 19.07 9.88
N TYR A 626 14.25 20.30 9.92
CA TYR A 626 13.47 21.52 9.83
C TYR A 626 12.72 21.63 8.50
N MET A 627 13.35 21.27 7.39
CA MET A 627 12.69 21.28 6.09
C MET A 627 11.59 20.21 6.01
N ARG A 628 11.88 18.95 6.41
CA ARG A 628 10.89 17.88 6.43
C ARG A 628 9.71 18.21 7.34
N GLN A 629 9.96 18.75 8.53
CA GLN A 629 8.94 19.24 9.44
C GLN A 629 7.96 20.18 8.73
N THR A 630 8.47 21.17 8.01
CA THR A 630 7.64 22.11 7.26
C THR A 630 6.75 21.41 6.25
N ALA A 631 7.30 20.50 5.43
CA ALA A 631 6.52 19.74 4.45
C ALA A 631 5.45 18.86 5.10
N LEU A 632 5.76 18.19 6.21
CA LEU A 632 4.81 17.35 6.94
C LEU A 632 3.69 18.15 7.58
N ILE A 633 3.98 19.35 8.11
CA ILE A 633 2.96 20.30 8.64
C ILE A 633 2.01 20.71 7.50
N VAL A 634 2.56 21.11 6.36
CA VAL A 634 1.76 21.49 5.19
C VAL A 634 0.92 20.32 4.70
N LEU A 635 1.48 19.10 4.63
CA LEU A 635 0.77 17.90 4.22
C LEU A 635 -0.39 17.56 5.18
N LEU A 636 -0.14 17.60 6.50
CA LEU A 636 -1.19 17.37 7.51
C LEU A 636 -2.33 18.39 7.39
N ALA A 637 -2.00 19.67 7.17
CA ALA A 637 -3.02 20.69 6.92
C ALA A 637 -3.88 20.34 5.69
N HIS A 638 -3.27 19.87 4.59
CA HIS A 638 -3.95 19.53 3.33
C HIS A 638 -4.69 18.18 3.35
N ILE A 639 -4.61 17.41 4.41
CA ILE A 639 -5.56 16.31 4.67
C ILE A 639 -6.73 16.73 5.56
N GLY A 640 -6.72 17.98 6.04
CA GLY A 640 -7.71 18.53 6.97
C GLY A 640 -7.44 18.21 8.44
N SER A 641 -6.23 17.72 8.77
CA SER A 641 -5.79 17.44 10.13
C SER A 641 -5.34 18.72 10.84
N PHE A 642 -5.27 18.65 12.17
CA PHE A 642 -4.49 19.59 12.98
C PHE A 642 -2.99 19.30 12.79
N VAL A 643 -2.14 20.29 13.13
CA VAL A 643 -0.71 20.29 12.84
C VAL A 643 0.15 20.49 14.10
N PRO A 644 1.37 19.94 14.15
CA PRO A 644 2.28 20.08 15.28
C PRO A 644 2.95 21.46 15.28
N ALA A 645 2.20 22.49 15.63
CA ALA A 645 2.64 23.88 15.76
C ALA A 645 1.70 24.62 16.72
N VAL A 646 2.16 25.67 17.37
CA VAL A 646 1.32 26.52 18.21
C VAL A 646 0.32 27.31 17.37
N SER A 647 0.74 27.81 16.21
CA SER A 647 -0.15 28.38 15.21
C SER A 647 0.40 28.14 13.81
N CYS A 648 -0.52 28.02 12.85
CA CYS A 648 -0.17 27.75 11.46
C CYS A 648 -1.14 28.49 10.54
N GLU A 649 -0.63 29.39 9.70
CA GLU A 649 -1.39 30.05 8.62
C GLU A 649 -0.77 29.68 7.27
N LEU A 650 -1.59 29.16 6.36
CA LEU A 650 -1.15 28.68 5.06
C LEU A 650 -2.06 29.16 3.94
N SER A 651 -1.46 29.55 2.82
CA SER A 651 -2.16 29.53 1.54
C SER A 651 -2.17 28.09 0.94
N LEU A 652 -3.13 27.79 0.07
CA LEU A 652 -3.19 26.48 -0.59
C LEU A 652 -1.94 26.24 -1.45
N VAL A 653 -1.29 25.12 -1.19
CA VAL A 653 -0.12 24.63 -1.93
C VAL A 653 -0.57 23.70 -3.04
N ASP A 654 0.09 23.75 -4.20
CA ASP A 654 -0.23 22.86 -5.33
C ASP A 654 0.69 21.66 -5.42
N ARG A 655 1.95 21.81 -5.02
CA ARG A 655 2.95 20.74 -5.09
C ARG A 655 3.91 20.82 -3.91
N ILE A 656 4.41 19.67 -3.48
CA ILE A 656 5.52 19.58 -2.52
C ILE A 656 6.64 18.82 -3.21
N PHE A 657 7.78 19.49 -3.38
CA PHE A 657 8.99 18.90 -3.92
C PHE A 657 10.06 18.80 -2.87
N THR A 658 10.75 17.69 -2.83
CA THR A 658 11.90 17.50 -1.96
C THR A 658 13.09 16.94 -2.74
N ARG A 659 14.24 17.57 -2.53
CA ARG A 659 15.55 17.04 -2.90
C ARG A 659 16.38 16.99 -1.62
N ILE A 660 16.32 15.86 -0.90
CA ILE A 660 16.96 15.67 0.41
C ILE A 660 17.75 14.35 0.36
N GLY A 661 19.08 14.44 0.39
CA GLY A 661 19.98 13.30 0.38
C GLY A 661 19.82 12.41 -0.86
N SER A 662 20.88 11.81 -1.40
CA SER A 662 20.77 10.79 -2.43
C SER A 662 21.29 9.46 -1.88
N SER A 663 20.50 8.39 -2.00
CA SER A 663 21.06 7.04 -1.97
C SER A 663 21.58 6.72 -3.37
N ASP A 664 22.70 6.00 -3.45
CA ASP A 664 23.18 5.46 -4.73
C ASP A 664 22.12 4.54 -5.34
N ASP A 665 21.71 4.84 -6.57
CA ASP A 665 20.93 3.91 -7.39
C ASP A 665 21.88 2.97 -8.13
N LEU A 666 22.53 2.10 -7.37
CA LEU A 666 23.45 1.08 -7.90
C LEU A 666 22.72 0.10 -8.84
N ALA A 667 21.43 -0.15 -8.61
CA ALA A 667 20.63 -1.07 -9.40
C ALA A 667 20.27 -0.49 -10.79
N GLY A 668 20.08 0.83 -10.88
CA GLY A 668 19.79 1.53 -12.12
C GLY A 668 21.02 1.99 -12.89
N GLY A 669 22.23 1.79 -12.34
CA GLY A 669 23.50 2.22 -12.95
C GLY A 669 23.65 3.73 -13.11
N ARG A 670 22.88 4.53 -12.38
CA ARG A 670 22.93 6.00 -12.39
C ARG A 670 23.85 6.49 -11.26
N SER A 671 24.74 7.45 -11.59
CA SER A 671 25.53 8.12 -10.55
C SER A 671 24.63 8.95 -9.65
N THR A 672 25.01 9.11 -8.37
CA THR A 672 24.31 10.01 -7.41
C THR A 672 24.07 11.39 -7.99
N PHE A 673 25.05 11.93 -8.71
CA PHE A 673 24.94 13.24 -9.36
C PHE A 673 23.86 13.27 -10.45
N MET A 674 23.73 12.19 -11.25
CA MET A 674 22.68 12.11 -12.28
C MET A 674 21.29 12.03 -11.68
N VAL A 675 21.11 11.27 -10.60
CA VAL A 675 19.85 11.20 -9.86
C VAL A 675 19.51 12.59 -9.30
N GLU A 676 20.47 13.24 -8.67
CA GLU A 676 20.34 14.60 -8.12
C GLU A 676 19.92 15.61 -9.19
N MET A 677 20.58 15.61 -10.34
CA MET A 677 20.25 16.52 -11.43
C MET A 677 18.89 16.22 -12.07
N SER A 678 18.50 14.96 -12.14
CA SER A 678 17.15 14.59 -12.64
C SER A 678 16.04 15.08 -11.70
N GLU A 679 16.22 14.93 -10.38
CA GLU A 679 15.27 15.46 -9.38
C GLU A 679 15.23 17.00 -9.42
N THR A 680 16.39 17.64 -9.50
CA THR A 680 16.48 19.11 -9.61
C THR A 680 15.80 19.61 -10.89
N ALA A 681 16.02 18.95 -12.02
CA ALA A 681 15.37 19.29 -13.29
C ALA A 681 13.84 19.15 -13.19
N ASN A 682 13.35 18.05 -12.60
CA ASN A 682 11.91 17.86 -12.37
C ASN A 682 11.32 19.00 -11.54
N ILE A 683 11.98 19.43 -10.48
CA ILE A 683 11.56 20.55 -9.63
C ILE A 683 11.51 21.84 -10.46
N LEU A 684 12.61 22.20 -11.13
CA LEU A 684 12.73 23.45 -11.88
C LEU A 684 11.75 23.57 -13.08
N HIS A 685 11.33 22.44 -13.64
CA HIS A 685 10.35 22.39 -14.73
C HIS A 685 8.90 22.46 -14.24
N ASN A 686 8.59 21.92 -13.07
CA ASN A 686 7.21 21.73 -12.61
C ASN A 686 6.81 22.60 -11.41
N ALA A 687 7.76 23.27 -10.73
CA ALA A 687 7.44 24.17 -9.64
C ALA A 687 6.71 25.42 -10.12
N THR A 688 5.78 25.91 -9.31
CA THR A 688 4.99 27.11 -9.51
C THR A 688 5.17 28.08 -8.33
N GLU A 689 4.58 29.26 -8.40
CA GLU A 689 4.56 30.22 -7.27
C GLU A 689 3.86 29.69 -5.99
N ARG A 690 3.05 28.63 -6.12
CA ARG A 690 2.33 27.97 -5.01
C ARG A 690 2.97 26.68 -4.55
N SER A 691 4.09 26.31 -5.14
CA SER A 691 4.79 25.07 -4.75
C SER A 691 5.66 25.27 -3.53
N LEU A 692 5.71 24.27 -2.67
CA LEU A 692 6.71 24.16 -1.59
C LEU A 692 7.89 23.32 -2.09
N VAL A 693 9.08 23.89 -2.06
CA VAL A 693 10.30 23.29 -2.58
C VAL A 693 11.35 23.18 -1.46
N LEU A 694 11.82 21.97 -1.21
CA LEU A 694 12.88 21.67 -0.24
C LEU A 694 14.12 21.19 -0.98
N MET A 695 15.17 21.99 -0.99
CA MET A 695 16.45 21.69 -1.64
C MET A 695 17.55 21.51 -0.59
N ASP A 696 18.12 20.33 -0.48
CA ASP A 696 19.19 20.02 0.47
C ASP A 696 20.47 19.65 -0.26
N GLU A 697 21.51 20.48 -0.08
CA GLU A 697 22.87 20.22 -0.48
C GLU A 697 23.06 19.94 -1.99
N VAL A 698 22.44 20.73 -2.84
CA VAL A 698 22.54 20.61 -4.31
C VAL A 698 23.95 20.89 -4.79
N GLY A 699 24.48 20.04 -5.71
CA GLY A 699 25.78 20.21 -6.34
C GLY A 699 26.92 19.45 -5.67
N ARG A 700 26.68 18.55 -4.71
CA ARG A 700 27.73 17.78 -4.02
C ARG A 700 28.40 16.70 -4.88
N GLY A 701 27.72 16.17 -5.90
CA GLY A 701 28.19 15.06 -6.70
C GLY A 701 29.19 15.41 -7.81
N THR A 702 29.68 16.65 -7.87
CA THR A 702 30.59 17.14 -8.94
C THR A 702 31.70 18.03 -8.37
N SER A 703 32.48 18.69 -9.26
CA SER A 703 33.49 19.63 -8.81
C SER A 703 32.91 20.80 -8.04
N THR A 704 33.62 21.36 -7.07
CA THR A 704 33.13 22.41 -6.17
C THR A 704 32.55 23.60 -6.95
N PHE A 705 33.24 24.06 -7.99
CA PHE A 705 32.78 25.22 -8.79
C PHE A 705 31.57 24.91 -9.67
N ASP A 706 31.51 23.75 -10.30
CA ASP A 706 30.35 23.34 -11.07
C ASP A 706 29.13 23.17 -10.15
N GLY A 707 29.33 22.53 -8.98
CA GLY A 707 28.29 22.36 -7.98
C GLY A 707 27.73 23.68 -7.44
N LEU A 708 28.61 24.62 -7.08
CA LEU A 708 28.25 25.97 -6.66
C LEU A 708 27.46 26.70 -7.75
N SER A 709 27.95 26.65 -8.99
CA SER A 709 27.32 27.36 -10.12
C SER A 709 25.92 26.83 -10.40
N LEU A 710 25.72 25.52 -10.34
CA LEU A 710 24.42 24.87 -10.50
C LEU A 710 23.47 25.19 -9.34
N ALA A 711 23.96 25.12 -8.10
CA ALA A 711 23.17 25.46 -6.92
C ALA A 711 22.72 26.94 -6.94
N TRP A 712 23.62 27.84 -7.35
CA TRP A 712 23.32 29.26 -7.49
C TRP A 712 22.24 29.52 -8.54
N ALA A 713 22.41 28.99 -9.75
CA ALA A 713 21.45 29.15 -10.83
C ALA A 713 20.07 28.52 -10.49
N ALA A 714 20.04 27.37 -9.79
CA ALA A 714 18.82 26.74 -9.32
C ALA A 714 18.11 27.61 -8.25
N ALA A 715 18.86 28.18 -7.30
CA ALA A 715 18.33 29.08 -6.29
C ALA A 715 17.74 30.37 -6.92
N GLU A 716 18.46 31.02 -7.85
CA GLU A 716 17.95 32.17 -8.58
C GLU A 716 16.68 31.84 -9.37
N ARG A 717 16.64 30.69 -10.04
CA ARG A 717 15.46 30.26 -10.79
C ARG A 717 14.24 30.09 -9.89
N LEU A 718 14.40 29.45 -8.73
CA LEU A 718 13.33 29.27 -7.75
C LEU A 718 12.87 30.60 -7.13
N ALA A 719 13.79 31.52 -6.86
CA ALA A 719 13.47 32.86 -6.40
C ALA A 719 12.64 33.63 -7.44
N HIS A 720 13.00 33.55 -8.74
CA HIS A 720 12.25 34.16 -9.84
C HIS A 720 10.86 33.53 -10.02
N LEU A 721 10.71 32.21 -9.80
CA LEU A 721 9.42 31.54 -9.80
C LEU A 721 8.55 31.93 -8.60
N ARG A 722 9.13 32.59 -7.58
CA ARG A 722 8.45 32.93 -6.33
C ARG A 722 7.89 31.71 -5.59
N ALA A 723 8.45 30.53 -5.79
CA ALA A 723 8.08 29.31 -5.06
C ALA A 723 8.45 29.43 -3.59
N TYR A 724 7.65 28.88 -2.68
CA TYR A 724 8.04 28.75 -1.27
C TYR A 724 9.21 27.79 -1.18
N THR A 725 10.39 28.32 -0.88
CA THR A 725 11.62 27.53 -0.99
C THR A 725 12.42 27.53 0.32
N LEU A 726 12.78 26.34 0.78
CA LEU A 726 13.78 26.10 1.81
C LEU A 726 15.01 25.49 1.15
N PHE A 727 16.09 26.25 1.09
CA PHE A 727 17.31 25.90 0.40
C PHE A 727 18.47 25.71 1.38
N ALA A 728 18.74 24.48 1.81
CA ALA A 728 19.85 24.18 2.68
C ALA A 728 21.13 23.96 1.87
N THR A 729 22.22 24.60 2.29
CA THR A 729 23.48 24.56 1.57
C THR A 729 24.70 24.58 2.48
N HIS A 730 25.80 24.05 1.98
CA HIS A 730 27.14 24.24 2.53
C HIS A 730 27.96 25.30 1.81
N TYR A 731 27.45 25.82 0.70
CA TYR A 731 28.10 26.90 -0.04
C TYR A 731 27.76 28.22 0.63
N PHE A 732 28.75 28.78 1.36
CA PHE A 732 28.61 30.08 2.03
C PHE A 732 28.39 31.23 1.05
N GLU A 733 28.91 31.08 -0.16
CA GLU A 733 28.75 32.05 -1.24
C GLU A 733 27.28 32.33 -1.56
N LEU A 734 26.39 31.35 -1.40
CA LEU A 734 24.95 31.52 -1.59
C LEU A 734 24.31 32.46 -0.54
N THR A 735 24.98 32.75 0.57
CA THR A 735 24.46 33.69 1.58
C THR A 735 24.46 35.15 1.11
N VAL A 736 25.13 35.45 0.00
CA VAL A 736 25.09 36.76 -0.66
C VAL A 736 23.84 36.94 -1.53
N LEU A 737 23.10 35.85 -1.83
CA LEU A 737 21.93 35.88 -2.71
C LEU A 737 20.87 36.93 -2.29
N PRO A 738 20.56 37.16 -1.00
CA PRO A 738 19.63 38.19 -0.56
C PRO A 738 20.01 39.63 -0.96
N GLU A 739 21.28 39.93 -1.21
CA GLU A 739 21.72 41.25 -1.65
C GLU A 739 21.20 41.58 -3.06
N ASN A 740 21.05 40.55 -3.90
CA ASN A 740 20.61 40.67 -5.29
C ASN A 740 19.17 40.21 -5.51
N GLN A 741 18.58 39.51 -4.57
CA GLN A 741 17.25 38.91 -4.65
C GLN A 741 16.41 39.29 -3.42
N PRO A 742 15.53 40.27 -3.52
CA PRO A 742 14.82 40.83 -2.35
C PRO A 742 13.84 39.84 -1.66
N LEU A 743 13.45 38.77 -2.37
CA LEU A 743 12.54 37.73 -1.84
C LEU A 743 13.27 36.61 -1.11
N VAL A 744 14.60 36.73 -0.96
CA VAL A 744 15.43 35.71 -0.32
C VAL A 744 15.93 36.23 1.01
N ALA A 745 15.93 35.39 2.04
CA ALA A 745 16.50 35.69 3.33
C ALA A 745 17.41 34.54 3.80
N ASN A 746 18.40 34.88 4.61
CA ASN A 746 19.28 33.90 5.25
C ASN A 746 18.77 33.52 6.61
N VAL A 747 18.85 32.24 6.94
CA VAL A 747 18.68 31.69 8.29
C VAL A 747 19.78 30.67 8.56
N HIS A 748 20.07 30.43 9.83
CA HIS A 748 21.02 29.40 10.21
C HIS A 748 20.57 28.62 11.44
N LEU A 749 20.99 27.35 11.50
CA LEU A 749 20.85 26.56 12.72
C LEU A 749 22.00 26.84 13.66
N ASN A 750 21.64 27.22 14.90
CA ASN A 750 22.59 27.63 15.90
C ASN A 750 23.31 26.42 16.50
N ALA A 751 24.63 26.57 16.67
CA ALA A 751 25.46 25.64 17.40
C ALA A 751 26.45 26.49 18.24
N THR A 752 26.78 25.99 19.41
CA THR A 752 27.77 26.67 20.28
C THR A 752 28.89 25.70 20.64
N GLU A 753 30.07 26.25 20.79
CA GLU A 753 31.23 25.48 21.23
C GLU A 753 31.37 25.63 22.75
N HIS A 754 31.36 24.54 23.50
CA HIS A 754 31.54 24.52 24.94
C HIS A 754 32.55 23.45 25.35
N ASN A 755 33.68 23.85 25.99
CA ASN A 755 34.74 22.92 26.40
C ASN A 755 35.26 22.03 25.26
N GLU A 756 35.59 22.62 24.12
CA GLU A 756 36.04 21.94 22.89
C GLU A 756 35.03 20.94 22.31
N ARG A 757 33.80 20.97 22.73
CA ARG A 757 32.69 20.19 22.20
C ARG A 757 31.65 21.09 21.57
N ILE A 758 31.16 20.71 20.41
CA ILE A 758 30.03 21.40 19.79
C ILE A 758 28.72 20.92 20.43
N VAL A 759 27.86 21.87 20.79
CA VAL A 759 26.50 21.61 21.23
C VAL A 759 25.55 22.20 20.19
N PHE A 760 24.75 21.33 19.58
CA PHE A 760 23.71 21.75 18.64
C PHE A 760 22.49 22.23 19.42
N LEU A 761 22.12 23.48 19.23
CA LEU A 761 20.96 24.07 19.90
C LEU A 761 19.66 23.84 19.11
N HIS A 762 19.74 23.41 17.85
CA HIS A 762 18.63 23.12 16.95
C HIS A 762 17.65 24.30 16.73
N HIS A 763 18.03 25.52 17.14
CA HIS A 763 17.27 26.74 16.90
C HIS A 763 17.63 27.38 15.57
N VAL A 764 16.58 27.74 14.79
CA VAL A 764 16.72 28.51 13.55
C VAL A 764 16.73 29.99 13.89
N LEU A 765 17.78 30.68 13.50
CA LEU A 765 17.97 32.12 13.75
C LEU A 765 18.15 32.89 12.42
N PRO A 766 17.76 34.19 12.39
CA PRO A 766 17.97 35.03 11.21
C PRO A 766 19.46 35.25 10.90
N GLY A 767 19.77 35.42 9.61
CA GLY A 767 21.12 35.66 9.10
C GLY A 767 21.90 34.40 8.77
N PRO A 768 23.07 34.53 8.11
CA PRO A 768 23.92 33.39 7.78
C PRO A 768 24.67 32.86 9.02
N ALA A 769 25.13 31.61 8.99
CA ALA A 769 26.00 31.06 10.01
C ALA A 769 27.33 31.83 10.07
N SER A 770 27.85 32.05 11.28
CA SER A 770 29.08 32.79 11.46
C SER A 770 30.37 32.00 11.15
N GLN A 771 30.30 30.68 11.17
CA GLN A 771 31.45 29.80 10.92
C GLN A 771 31.00 28.37 10.53
N SER A 772 31.91 27.60 9.92
CA SER A 772 31.69 26.19 9.65
C SER A 772 32.14 25.34 10.85
N TYR A 773 31.33 24.33 11.20
CA TYR A 773 31.61 23.44 12.33
C TYR A 773 32.14 22.07 11.88
N GLY A 774 32.59 21.93 10.63
CA GLY A 774 33.00 20.63 10.05
C GLY A 774 34.10 19.92 10.82
N LEU A 775 35.12 20.64 11.27
CA LEU A 775 36.22 20.08 12.07
C LEU A 775 35.76 19.68 13.49
N ALA A 776 34.85 20.44 14.10
CA ALA A 776 34.31 20.11 15.42
C ALA A 776 33.42 18.85 15.34
N VAL A 777 32.66 18.70 14.28
CA VAL A 777 31.85 17.47 13.99
C VAL A 777 32.78 16.27 13.73
N ALA A 778 33.85 16.44 12.99
CA ALA A 778 34.85 15.38 12.74
C ALA A 778 35.51 14.92 14.05
N GLN A 779 35.79 15.83 14.96
CA GLN A 779 36.32 15.54 16.29
C GLN A 779 35.31 14.73 17.14
N LEU A 780 34.02 15.10 17.11
CA LEU A 780 32.94 14.34 17.76
C LEU A 780 32.80 12.93 17.18
N ALA A 781 32.99 12.77 15.88
CA ALA A 781 32.96 11.48 15.19
C ALA A 781 34.17 10.58 15.50
N GLY A 782 35.13 11.05 16.30
CA GLY A 782 36.28 10.27 16.71
C GLY A 782 37.47 10.33 15.76
N VAL A 783 37.54 11.31 14.85
CA VAL A 783 38.75 11.52 14.00
C VAL A 783 39.93 11.88 14.92
N PRO A 784 41.13 11.26 14.72
CA PRO A 784 42.26 11.49 15.60
C PRO A 784 42.60 12.97 15.77
N SER A 785 42.94 13.38 17.01
CA SER A 785 43.21 14.79 17.36
C SER A 785 44.37 15.41 16.54
N GLU A 786 45.37 14.62 16.17
CA GLU A 786 46.45 15.08 15.31
C GLU A 786 45.96 15.48 13.91
N VAL A 787 45.01 14.72 13.36
CA VAL A 787 44.41 15.02 12.04
C VAL A 787 43.57 16.30 12.15
N ILE A 788 42.82 16.46 13.23
CA ILE A 788 41.98 17.66 13.47
C ILE A 788 42.90 18.91 13.61
N THR A 789 43.98 18.78 14.36
CA THR A 789 44.94 19.90 14.54
C THR A 789 45.56 20.33 13.21
N ARG A 790 46.02 19.39 12.42
CA ARG A 790 46.53 19.68 11.07
C ARG A 790 45.47 20.26 10.14
N ALA A 791 44.26 19.75 10.21
CA ALA A 791 43.15 20.27 9.43
C ALA A 791 42.82 21.74 9.79
N ARG A 792 42.88 22.10 11.08
CA ARG A 792 42.75 23.51 11.51
C ARG A 792 43.86 24.41 10.99
N GLU A 793 45.12 23.94 10.98
CA GLU A 793 46.24 24.68 10.39
C GLU A 793 46.07 24.89 8.88
N HIS A 794 45.59 23.87 8.17
CA HIS A 794 45.31 23.98 6.73
C HIS A 794 44.12 24.94 6.47
N LEU A 795 43.06 24.84 7.24
CA LEU A 795 41.90 25.74 7.11
C LEU A 795 42.34 27.19 7.30
N SER A 796 43.07 27.48 8.37
CA SER A 796 43.62 28.86 8.64
C SER A 796 44.47 29.38 7.50
N ARG A 797 45.32 28.55 6.86
CA ARG A 797 46.10 28.91 5.66
C ARG A 797 45.21 29.23 4.47
N LEU A 798 44.21 28.40 4.21
CA LEU A 798 43.28 28.60 3.11
C LEU A 798 42.46 29.89 3.31
N GLU A 799 42.00 30.17 4.52
CA GLU A 799 41.27 31.40 4.87
C GLU A 799 42.14 32.63 4.68
N THR A 800 43.40 32.59 5.08
CA THR A 800 44.37 33.73 4.90
C THR A 800 44.78 33.98 3.47
N THR A 801 44.75 32.91 2.58
CA THR A 801 45.10 33.04 1.19
C THR A 801 43.94 33.60 0.36
N SER A 802 42.70 33.54 0.88
CA SER A 802 41.46 33.93 0.20
C SER A 802 40.98 35.35 0.48
N LEU A 803 41.83 36.24 1.14
CA LEU A 803 41.48 37.65 1.43
C LEU A 803 41.65 38.52 0.20
N PRO A 804 40.63 39.16 -0.37
CA PRO A 804 40.80 40.17 -1.42
C PRO A 804 41.41 41.45 -0.81
N HIS A 805 42.38 42.05 -1.53
CA HIS A 805 42.88 43.39 -1.26
C HIS A 805 41.80 44.46 -1.54
N GLU A 806 41.05 44.89 -0.51
CA GLU A 806 40.26 46.13 -0.61
C GLU A 806 41.15 47.36 -0.38
N ALA A 807 41.00 48.35 -1.29
CA ALA A 807 41.62 49.68 -1.15
C ALA A 807 40.97 50.42 0.05
N PRO A 808 41.76 51.20 0.84
CA PRO A 808 41.32 51.80 2.09
C PRO A 808 40.26 52.90 1.86
N ARG A 809 39.05 52.72 2.41
CA ARG A 809 38.03 53.75 2.63
C ARG A 809 38.20 54.33 4.04
N PRO A 810 38.02 55.64 4.23
CA PRO A 810 38.28 56.30 5.53
C PRO A 810 37.16 55.93 6.53
N THR A 811 37.59 55.45 7.66
CA THR A 811 36.75 54.96 8.76
C THR A 811 36.17 56.04 9.64
N LYS A 812 34.89 55.91 10.02
CA LYS A 812 34.41 56.33 11.38
C LYS A 812 33.57 55.15 11.94
N GLY A 813 34.22 54.50 12.89
CA GLY A 813 33.85 53.83 14.08
C GLY A 813 32.55 53.03 14.22
N LYS A 814 32.71 51.67 14.26
CA LYS A 814 32.19 50.76 15.30
C LYS A 814 32.85 49.40 15.08
N PRO A 815 33.09 48.55 16.08
CA PRO A 815 33.82 47.30 15.90
C PRO A 815 32.94 46.31 15.13
N VAL A 816 33.44 45.92 13.96
CA VAL A 816 32.83 44.88 13.08
C VAL A 816 33.49 43.55 13.45
N ALA A 817 32.68 42.52 13.72
CA ALA A 817 33.18 41.17 13.81
C ALA A 817 33.87 40.72 12.50
N PRO A 818 34.85 39.83 12.55
CA PRO A 818 35.62 39.46 11.35
C PRO A 818 34.71 38.76 10.35
N GLN A 819 34.63 39.36 9.16
CA GLN A 819 34.00 38.71 7.99
C GLN A 819 34.90 37.61 7.47
N GLN A 820 34.30 36.46 7.22
CA GLN A 820 34.92 35.33 6.56
C GLN A 820 35.15 35.65 5.07
N SER A 821 36.38 35.51 4.62
CA SER A 821 36.79 35.85 3.27
C SER A 821 36.76 34.66 2.33
N ASP A 822 36.54 34.96 1.08
CA ASP A 822 36.39 34.02 -0.03
C ASP A 822 37.62 33.08 -0.13
N LEU A 823 37.43 31.79 0.03
CA LEU A 823 38.48 30.75 0.03
C LEU A 823 39.08 30.49 -1.39
N PHE A 824 38.51 31.10 -2.44
CA PHE A 824 38.72 30.68 -3.83
C PHE A 824 39.13 31.83 -4.79
N ALA A 825 39.60 32.97 -4.30
CA ALA A 825 40.13 34.02 -5.18
C ALA A 825 41.41 33.52 -5.84
N SER A 826 41.35 33.16 -7.12
CA SER A 826 42.56 32.80 -7.90
C SER A 826 43.45 34.04 -8.05
N LEU A 827 44.70 33.95 -7.65
CA LEU A 827 45.73 34.93 -7.93
C LEU A 827 45.84 35.12 -9.47
N PRO A 828 45.89 36.36 -9.95
CA PRO A 828 46.14 36.63 -11.38
C PRO A 828 47.47 36.01 -11.79
N HIS A 829 47.44 35.19 -12.83
CA HIS A 829 48.63 34.52 -13.34
C HIS A 829 49.60 35.57 -13.93
N PRO A 830 50.89 35.56 -13.61
CA PRO A 830 51.83 36.58 -14.06
C PRO A 830 51.82 36.83 -15.56
N VAL A 831 51.45 35.84 -16.37
CA VAL A 831 51.29 35.97 -17.83
C VAL A 831 50.16 36.92 -18.23
N LEU A 832 49.09 37.08 -17.42
CA LEU A 832 48.01 38.00 -17.69
C LEU A 832 48.45 39.47 -17.51
N ASP A 833 49.32 39.75 -16.51
CA ASP A 833 49.89 41.09 -16.27
C ASP A 833 50.86 41.49 -17.35
N GLU A 834 51.62 40.57 -17.93
CA GLU A 834 52.49 40.83 -19.10
C GLU A 834 51.66 41.07 -20.37
N LEU A 835 50.60 40.30 -20.59
CA LEU A 835 49.66 40.50 -21.72
C LEU A 835 48.98 41.84 -21.67
N ALA A 836 48.50 42.27 -20.47
CA ALA A 836 47.85 43.57 -20.29
C ALA A 836 48.74 44.80 -20.54
N LYS A 837 50.05 44.67 -20.47
CA LYS A 837 51.04 45.76 -20.68
C LYS A 837 51.57 45.83 -22.10
N LEU A 838 51.14 44.95 -22.98
CA LEU A 838 51.59 44.90 -24.37
C LEU A 838 50.84 45.89 -25.25
N ASP A 839 51.60 46.77 -25.92
CA ASP A 839 51.06 47.57 -27.02
C ASP A 839 51.04 46.72 -28.32
N LEU A 840 49.82 46.39 -28.76
CA LEU A 840 49.63 45.50 -29.92
C LEU A 840 49.96 46.19 -31.25
N ASP A 841 49.92 47.52 -31.32
CA ASP A 841 50.19 48.29 -32.56
C ASP A 841 51.67 48.37 -32.85
N ASP A 842 52.57 48.21 -31.86
CA ASP A 842 54.04 48.21 -32.01
C ASP A 842 54.67 46.82 -32.24
N LEU A 843 53.83 45.73 -32.26
CA LEU A 843 54.33 44.37 -32.40
C LEU A 843 54.44 43.95 -33.90
N THR A 844 55.67 43.65 -34.31
CA THR A 844 55.89 43.01 -35.64
C THR A 844 55.47 41.53 -35.55
N PRO A 845 54.97 40.92 -36.68
CA PRO A 845 54.49 39.52 -36.67
C PRO A 845 55.49 38.48 -36.13
N ARG A 846 56.76 38.69 -36.32
CA ARG A 846 57.82 37.82 -35.84
C ARG A 846 58.00 37.94 -34.32
N ARG A 847 57.90 39.15 -33.78
CA ARG A 847 58.06 39.43 -32.39
C ARG A 847 56.80 38.97 -31.57
N ALA A 848 55.59 39.03 -32.21
CA ALA A 848 54.37 38.47 -31.66
C ALA A 848 54.47 36.95 -31.53
N LEU A 849 55.03 36.24 -32.51
CA LEU A 849 55.19 34.79 -32.48
C LEU A 849 56.22 34.37 -31.43
N ASP A 850 57.34 35.04 -31.29
CA ASP A 850 58.41 34.77 -30.27
C ASP A 850 57.84 35.02 -28.86
N LEU A 851 57.01 36.07 -28.71
CA LEU A 851 56.36 36.37 -27.45
C LEU A 851 55.32 35.29 -27.07
N LEU A 852 54.53 34.80 -28.02
CA LEU A 852 53.57 33.70 -27.80
C LEU A 852 54.26 32.41 -27.36
N TYR A 853 55.43 32.05 -27.96
CA TYR A 853 56.22 30.94 -27.48
C TYR A 853 56.77 31.14 -26.08
N THR A 854 57.16 32.35 -25.73
CA THR A 854 57.69 32.68 -24.40
C THR A 854 56.59 32.60 -23.35
N LEU A 855 55.40 33.13 -23.62
CA LEU A 855 54.23 33.07 -22.75
C LEU A 855 53.75 31.63 -22.57
N LYS A 856 53.75 30.81 -23.67
CA LYS A 856 53.38 29.40 -23.62
C LYS A 856 54.31 28.53 -22.76
N THR A 857 55.59 28.90 -22.62
CA THR A 857 56.51 28.15 -21.77
C THR A 857 56.44 28.54 -20.28
N ARG A 858 55.66 29.60 -19.94
CA ARG A 858 55.45 30.07 -18.58
C ARG A 858 54.05 29.78 -18.02
N ILE A 859 53.13 29.24 -18.88
CA ILE A 859 51.88 28.65 -18.51
C ILE A 859 52.09 27.16 -18.16
#